data_ffef302dbaef844fbd84f5b52fb5cd90
#
_entry.id   ffef302dbaef844fbd84f5b52fb5cd90
#
_cell.length_a   1.000
_cell.length_b   1.000
_cell.length_c   1.000
_cell.angle_alpha   90.00
_cell.angle_beta   90.00
_cell.angle_gamma   90.00
#
_symmetry.space_group_name_H-M   'P 1'
#
loop_
_entity.id
_entity.type
_entity.pdbx_description
1 polymer ?
#
loop_
_entity_poly.entity_id
_entity_poly.type
_entity_poly.pdbx_seq_one_letter_code
_entity_poly.pdbx_strand_id
1 'polypeptide(L)'
;MVQENTSINDDHLIADGVDEEPIEGNRRLFQGRGFVIIAAFAALYAALHMIALNGVSLSNLIALPTTFQAERADSAAGGAFSDLRATLGPAGQAFEGNSVRRLKALADETMATADNADEIAASVAALDAARDQAAALTREARTVRTTWSERLWFLPQFPLETWNFRILHIGGALALGFLLFASSQFGAGFAARGSGLQMISAALLIPVAWSAFTVLGFANFLSSGEAAEVGGRVIWMSLPEGSERLAAFPGYTGIFEAEIWQFGVPLLVATFAAIVIGGVDRVARDRFAMSDIVLALCGLVVAFYLVTVYSTAARNSVGTAEVPIGVAFAATAGATLIMELTRRVAGLALVIITGVFLIYTFTAHLLPGILAVENAYSWQRFFGHVYSDAGILGPTTAVSSTYIILFIIFAAFLQASKVGDYFVNFAFAAAGRARGGPAKVAIFASGLMGMINGTSAGNVVATGSLTIPLMKKVGYHKKTAGAVEAAASTGGQIMPPIMGAGAFIMAEITGIPYQEIAIAAIIPAVLYFVSVYLMVDFEAAKLGMRGMREDELPKFNKMVRQIYLFIPIVILIYALFLGYSVIRAGTLATVAAAVVSWLTPNRMGLRAILKAFELAGVMSIQIIAVCACAGIIVGVISLTGVGARFSAVLLDLAAASQLLALFFAMCIAILLGMGMPTTAAYAVAASVVAPGLVQLGIPQLTAHFFVFYFAVLSAITPPVALASYAAAGISGANPMETSVASFKIGIAAFVVPFMFFYNSALLMEGSTLDILRAGATAIIGVFFLSSGVQ
;
A
#
# COMPACT_ATOMS: atom_id res chain seq x y z
N MET A 1 -12.67 -39.80 42.50
CA MET A 1 -13.07 -39.46 41.14
C MET A 1 -12.92 -37.96 40.99
N VAL A 2 -11.78 -37.52 40.55
CA VAL A 2 -11.43 -36.12 40.31
C VAL A 2 -11.37 -35.97 38.83
N GLN A 3 -12.23 -35.16 38.24
CA GLN A 3 -12.10 -34.75 36.84
C GLN A 3 -11.00 -33.70 36.75
N GLU A 4 -9.88 -34.06 36.19
CA GLU A 4 -8.85 -33.14 35.74
C GLU A 4 -9.34 -32.41 34.50
N ASN A 5 -9.65 -31.14 34.66
CA ASN A 5 -9.76 -30.16 33.57
C ASN A 5 -8.34 -29.86 33.08
N THR A 6 -7.91 -30.53 32.04
CA THR A 6 -6.73 -30.10 31.27
C THR A 6 -7.15 -28.95 30.37
N SER A 7 -7.01 -27.71 30.87
CA SER A 7 -6.83 -26.54 30.04
C SER A 7 -5.49 -26.72 29.29
N ILE A 8 -5.59 -26.96 28.00
CA ILE A 8 -4.41 -26.90 27.11
C ILE A 8 -3.96 -25.44 27.12
N ASN A 9 -2.87 -25.19 27.85
CA ASN A 9 -2.13 -23.94 27.75
C ASN A 9 -1.51 -23.88 26.36
N ASP A 10 -1.97 -22.95 25.53
CA ASP A 10 -1.42 -22.66 24.18
C ASP A 10 0.02 -22.11 24.21
N ASP A 11 0.63 -21.96 25.40
CA ASP A 11 1.97 -21.39 25.58
C ASP A 11 3.13 -22.39 25.32
N HIS A 12 2.86 -23.66 25.07
CA HIS A 12 3.89 -24.70 24.90
C HIS A 12 4.09 -25.22 23.47
N LEU A 13 3.50 -24.60 22.45
CA LEU A 13 3.76 -24.95 21.05
C LEU A 13 4.77 -24.04 20.34
N ILE A 14 5.41 -23.14 21.06
CA ILE A 14 6.60 -22.45 20.58
C ILE A 14 7.77 -23.40 20.85
N ALA A 15 8.10 -24.21 19.84
CA ALA A 15 9.28 -25.08 19.90
C ALA A 15 10.52 -24.21 20.12
N ASP A 16 11.24 -24.51 21.22
CA ASP A 16 12.60 -24.02 21.44
C ASP A 16 13.45 -24.25 20.18
N GLY A 17 13.87 -23.16 19.52
CA GLY A 17 14.84 -23.23 18.44
C GLY A 17 14.36 -22.81 17.02
N VAL A 18 13.18 -22.19 16.87
CA VAL A 18 12.88 -21.46 15.62
C VAL A 18 13.51 -20.07 15.76
N ASP A 19 14.58 -19.79 15.02
CA ASP A 19 15.07 -18.43 14.87
C ASP A 19 13.88 -17.58 14.38
N GLU A 20 13.37 -16.70 15.25
CA GLU A 20 12.29 -15.77 14.94
C GLU A 20 12.65 -15.01 13.67
N GLU A 21 11.68 -14.83 12.75
CA GLU A 21 11.92 -14.01 11.57
C GLU A 21 12.56 -12.67 11.96
N PRO A 22 13.51 -12.14 11.15
CA PRO A 22 14.19 -10.87 11.47
C PRO A 22 13.23 -9.71 11.74
N ILE A 23 12.03 -9.76 11.16
CA ILE A 23 10.98 -8.73 11.29
C ILE A 23 10.29 -8.82 12.66
N GLU A 24 9.92 -10.00 13.12
CA GLU A 24 9.33 -10.19 14.46
C GLU A 24 10.39 -10.11 15.56
N GLY A 25 11.62 -10.56 15.28
CA GLY A 25 12.75 -10.46 16.18
C GLY A 25 13.08 -9.04 16.63
N ASN A 26 12.79 -8.03 15.79
CA ASN A 26 13.01 -6.61 16.10
C ASN A 26 11.82 -5.95 16.81
N ARG A 27 10.66 -6.61 16.89
CA ARG A 27 9.47 -6.05 17.54
C ARG A 27 9.66 -6.02 19.07
N ARG A 28 9.34 -4.86 19.66
CA ARG A 28 9.34 -4.70 21.11
C ARG A 28 8.11 -5.36 21.73
N LEU A 29 8.33 -6.08 22.83
CA LEU A 29 7.29 -6.75 23.61
C LEU A 29 7.05 -5.96 24.89
N PHE A 30 6.25 -4.90 24.82
CA PHE A 30 5.92 -4.09 25.97
C PHE A 30 4.89 -4.76 26.88
N GLN A 31 5.05 -4.56 28.18
CA GLN A 31 4.11 -5.00 29.19
C GLN A 31 3.60 -3.82 30.02
N GLY A 32 2.43 -3.97 30.61
CA GLY A 32 1.85 -2.96 31.49
C GLY A 32 1.50 -1.64 30.79
N ARG A 33 1.87 -0.49 31.41
CA ARG A 33 1.47 0.84 30.94
C ARG A 33 2.07 1.19 29.56
N GLY A 34 3.30 0.74 29.27
CA GLY A 34 3.92 0.98 27.96
C GLY A 34 3.15 0.35 26.80
N PHE A 35 2.66 -0.89 27.02
CA PHE A 35 1.80 -1.57 26.05
C PHE A 35 0.51 -0.78 25.79
N VAL A 36 -0.18 -0.33 26.85
CA VAL A 36 -1.44 0.40 26.73
C VAL A 36 -1.28 1.70 25.93
N ILE A 37 -0.19 2.45 26.15
CA ILE A 37 0.08 3.70 25.42
C ILE A 37 0.27 3.43 23.93
N ILE A 38 1.09 2.46 23.58
CA ILE A 38 1.36 2.15 22.16
C ILE A 38 0.14 1.56 21.47
N ALA A 39 -0.58 0.65 22.16
CA ALA A 39 -1.81 0.09 21.66
C ALA A 39 -2.87 1.17 21.39
N ALA A 40 -3.01 2.12 22.29
CA ALA A 40 -3.92 3.26 22.12
C ALA A 40 -3.50 4.14 20.93
N PHE A 41 -2.20 4.39 20.79
CA PHE A 41 -1.67 5.21 19.68
C PHE A 41 -1.85 4.52 18.32
N ALA A 42 -1.59 3.22 18.24
CA ALA A 42 -1.78 2.43 17.02
C ALA A 42 -3.26 2.33 16.64
N ALA A 43 -4.15 2.10 17.61
CA ALA A 43 -5.58 2.07 17.39
C ALA A 43 -6.11 3.45 16.94
N LEU A 44 -5.66 4.53 17.57
CA LEU A 44 -6.03 5.89 17.20
C LEU A 44 -5.56 6.22 15.78
N TYR A 45 -4.32 5.87 15.43
CA TYR A 45 -3.76 6.09 14.10
C TYR A 45 -4.61 5.42 13.01
N ALA A 46 -4.94 4.15 13.17
CA ALA A 46 -5.77 3.42 12.19
C ALA A 46 -7.21 3.94 12.14
N ALA A 47 -7.81 4.26 13.30
CA ALA A 47 -9.15 4.81 13.36
C ALA A 47 -9.25 6.20 12.70
N LEU A 48 -8.29 7.09 12.94
CA LEU A 48 -8.22 8.41 12.30
C LEU A 48 -8.09 8.29 10.78
N HIS A 49 -7.32 7.32 10.26
CA HIS A 49 -7.25 7.07 8.82
C HIS A 49 -8.61 6.65 8.25
N MET A 50 -9.30 5.73 8.92
CA MET A 50 -10.63 5.30 8.46
C MET A 50 -11.64 6.44 8.48
N ILE A 51 -11.58 7.30 9.49
CA ILE A 51 -12.43 8.50 9.60
C ILE A 51 -12.08 9.49 8.47
N ALA A 52 -10.80 9.78 8.26
CA ALA A 52 -10.32 10.73 7.26
C ALA A 52 -10.68 10.28 5.83
N LEU A 53 -10.47 9.00 5.49
CA LEU A 53 -10.77 8.43 4.17
C LEU A 53 -12.26 8.49 3.83
N ASN A 54 -13.13 8.37 4.83
CA ASN A 54 -14.57 8.47 4.63
C ASN A 54 -15.09 9.92 4.73
N GLY A 55 -14.20 10.91 4.93
CA GLY A 55 -14.58 12.31 5.05
C GLY A 55 -15.47 12.62 6.26
N VAL A 56 -15.40 11.78 7.30
CA VAL A 56 -16.25 11.90 8.49
C VAL A 56 -15.67 12.98 9.41
N SER A 57 -16.23 14.19 9.37
CA SER A 57 -16.01 15.23 10.37
C SER A 57 -17.29 15.51 11.13
N LEU A 58 -17.20 16.08 12.32
CA LEU A 58 -18.41 16.42 13.09
C LEU A 58 -19.27 17.45 12.35
N SER A 59 -18.64 18.38 11.63
CA SER A 59 -19.34 19.33 10.74
C SER A 59 -20.05 18.62 9.57
N ASN A 60 -19.44 17.59 9.00
CA ASN A 60 -20.05 16.76 7.95
C ASN A 60 -21.22 15.92 8.51
N LEU A 61 -21.06 15.35 9.71
CA LEU A 61 -22.14 14.60 10.37
C LEU A 61 -23.36 15.48 10.67
N ILE A 62 -23.16 16.70 11.12
CA ILE A 62 -24.23 17.67 11.36
C ILE A 62 -24.91 18.08 10.05
N ALA A 63 -24.15 18.22 8.97
CA ALA A 63 -24.65 18.54 7.64
C ALA A 63 -25.25 17.33 6.89
N LEU A 64 -25.15 16.11 7.46
CA LEU A 64 -25.57 14.87 6.80
C LEU A 64 -27.04 14.90 6.31
N PRO A 65 -28.03 15.36 7.10
CA PRO A 65 -29.42 15.42 6.64
C PRO A 65 -29.62 16.31 5.42
N THR A 66 -29.01 17.48 5.41
CA THR A 66 -29.06 18.41 4.26
C THR A 66 -28.29 17.89 3.05
N THR A 67 -27.19 17.19 3.27
CA THR A 67 -26.41 16.52 2.22
C THR A 67 -27.23 15.40 1.56
N PHE A 68 -27.93 14.56 2.33
CA PHE A 68 -28.82 13.54 1.75
C PHE A 68 -29.99 14.13 0.98
N GLN A 69 -30.54 15.26 1.41
CA GLN A 69 -31.56 15.97 0.66
C GLN A 69 -31.03 16.51 -0.66
N ALA A 70 -29.82 17.07 -0.66
CA ALA A 70 -29.13 17.53 -1.86
C ALA A 70 -28.83 16.38 -2.86
N GLU A 71 -28.33 15.23 -2.35
CA GLU A 71 -28.07 14.04 -3.19
C GLU A 71 -29.36 13.48 -3.81
N ARG A 72 -30.47 13.47 -3.05
CA ARG A 72 -31.78 13.06 -3.59
C ARG A 72 -32.27 14.00 -4.67
N ALA A 73 -32.11 15.31 -4.48
CA ALA A 73 -32.50 16.30 -5.46
C ALA A 73 -31.61 16.20 -6.73
N ASP A 74 -30.33 15.94 -6.59
CA ASP A 74 -29.42 15.73 -7.73
C ASP A 74 -29.79 14.46 -8.50
N SER A 75 -30.15 13.38 -7.81
CA SER A 75 -30.68 12.15 -8.42
C SER A 75 -31.99 12.40 -9.15
N ALA A 76 -32.89 13.22 -8.60
CA ALA A 76 -34.13 13.62 -9.26
C ALA A 76 -33.86 14.46 -10.51
N ALA A 77 -32.88 15.37 -10.47
CA ALA A 77 -32.43 16.11 -11.64
C ALA A 77 -31.82 15.21 -12.73
N GLY A 78 -31.10 14.15 -12.33
CA GLY A 78 -30.64 13.09 -13.22
C GLY A 78 -31.77 12.31 -13.87
N GLY A 79 -32.83 12.01 -13.11
CA GLY A 79 -34.07 11.42 -13.62
C GLY A 79 -34.75 12.33 -14.65
N ALA A 80 -34.96 13.60 -14.33
CA ALA A 80 -35.56 14.58 -15.25
C ALA A 80 -34.72 14.78 -16.52
N PHE A 81 -33.39 14.65 -16.44
CA PHE A 81 -32.54 14.66 -17.65
C PHE A 81 -32.81 13.44 -18.54
N SER A 82 -32.98 12.26 -17.93
CA SER A 82 -33.28 11.02 -18.65
C SER A 82 -34.66 11.06 -19.27
N ASP A 83 -35.62 11.66 -18.55
CA ASP A 83 -37.01 11.84 -19.05
C ASP A 83 -37.06 12.79 -20.24
N LEU A 84 -36.37 13.94 -20.17
CA LEU A 84 -36.26 14.87 -21.32
C LEU A 84 -35.62 14.16 -22.52
N ARG A 85 -34.58 13.37 -22.29
CA ARG A 85 -33.91 12.60 -23.34
C ARG A 85 -34.87 11.57 -23.98
N ALA A 86 -35.72 10.93 -23.19
CA ALA A 86 -36.74 10.01 -23.68
C ALA A 86 -37.83 10.71 -24.45
N THR A 87 -38.30 11.88 -23.99
CA THR A 87 -39.34 12.69 -24.66
C THR A 87 -38.91 13.21 -26.04
N LEU A 88 -37.60 13.40 -26.25
CA LEU A 88 -37.02 13.78 -27.53
C LEU A 88 -36.96 12.63 -28.57
N GLY A 89 -37.40 11.42 -28.21
CA GLY A 89 -37.51 10.29 -29.13
C GLY A 89 -36.19 9.90 -29.81
N PRO A 90 -36.17 9.75 -31.15
CA PRO A 90 -34.98 9.38 -31.91
C PRO A 90 -33.81 10.37 -31.73
N ALA A 91 -34.08 11.69 -31.65
CA ALA A 91 -33.06 12.71 -31.44
C ALA A 91 -32.39 12.57 -30.05
N GLY A 92 -33.18 12.26 -29.01
CA GLY A 92 -32.69 12.00 -27.69
C GLY A 92 -31.92 10.68 -27.58
N GLN A 93 -32.28 9.63 -28.33
CA GLN A 93 -31.53 8.36 -28.39
C GLN A 93 -30.16 8.55 -29.07
N ALA A 94 -30.05 9.38 -30.06
CA ALA A 94 -28.81 9.71 -30.76
C ALA A 94 -27.90 10.67 -29.95
N PHE A 95 -28.40 11.25 -28.85
CA PHE A 95 -27.64 12.20 -28.06
C PHE A 95 -26.57 11.49 -27.22
N GLU A 96 -25.32 11.82 -27.45
CA GLU A 96 -24.18 11.31 -26.68
C GLU A 96 -23.69 12.33 -25.65
N GLY A 97 -23.52 11.89 -24.41
CA GLY A 97 -22.97 12.67 -23.29
C GLY A 97 -24.02 13.20 -22.31
N ASN A 98 -23.50 13.87 -21.24
CA ASN A 98 -24.31 14.35 -20.09
C ASN A 98 -24.44 15.87 -20.03
N SER A 99 -24.25 16.58 -21.13
CA SER A 99 -24.31 18.03 -21.17
C SER A 99 -25.75 18.53 -21.26
N VAL A 100 -26.27 19.04 -20.16
CA VAL A 100 -27.61 19.64 -20.06
C VAL A 100 -27.81 20.78 -21.07
N ARG A 101 -26.79 21.64 -21.28
CA ARG A 101 -26.86 22.75 -22.22
C ARG A 101 -27.05 22.25 -23.65
N ARG A 102 -26.38 21.17 -24.05
CA ARG A 102 -26.51 20.55 -25.37
C ARG A 102 -27.86 19.86 -25.52
N LEU A 103 -28.35 19.17 -24.47
CA LEU A 103 -29.64 18.50 -24.50
C LEU A 103 -30.78 19.51 -24.64
N LYS A 104 -30.71 20.67 -23.97
CA LYS A 104 -31.68 21.74 -24.09
C LYS A 104 -31.65 22.38 -25.48
N ALA A 105 -30.47 22.64 -26.03
CA ALA A 105 -30.37 23.17 -27.41
C ALA A 105 -30.99 22.18 -28.42
N LEU A 106 -30.82 20.88 -28.21
CA LEU A 106 -31.47 19.85 -29.01
C LEU A 106 -33.01 19.84 -28.81
N ALA A 107 -33.46 20.10 -27.58
CA ALA A 107 -34.89 20.20 -27.27
C ALA A 107 -35.50 21.41 -27.94
N ASP A 108 -34.87 22.59 -27.95
CA ASP A 108 -35.32 23.80 -28.60
C ASP A 108 -35.42 23.59 -30.14
N GLU A 109 -34.45 22.91 -30.74
CA GLU A 109 -34.44 22.57 -32.14
C GLU A 109 -35.57 21.58 -32.52
N THR A 110 -35.77 20.56 -31.64
CA THR A 110 -36.80 19.52 -31.85
C THR A 110 -38.22 20.08 -31.68
N MET A 111 -38.42 20.96 -30.69
CA MET A 111 -39.75 21.62 -30.48
C MET A 111 -40.25 22.39 -31.69
N ALA A 112 -39.34 22.90 -32.53
CA ALA A 112 -39.73 23.66 -33.73
C ALA A 112 -40.44 22.80 -34.81
N THR A 113 -40.32 21.49 -34.76
CA THR A 113 -40.78 20.53 -35.77
C THR A 113 -41.61 19.36 -35.24
N ALA A 114 -41.72 19.21 -33.91
CA ALA A 114 -42.33 18.05 -33.27
C ALA A 114 -43.80 18.28 -32.93
N ASP A 115 -44.62 17.23 -33.06
CA ASP A 115 -46.05 17.26 -32.68
C ASP A 115 -46.27 17.27 -31.16
N ASN A 116 -45.23 16.94 -30.38
CA ASN A 116 -45.26 16.88 -28.92
C ASN A 116 -44.47 18.04 -28.24
N ALA A 117 -44.43 19.22 -28.89
CA ALA A 117 -43.70 20.38 -28.40
C ALA A 117 -44.03 20.79 -26.96
N ASP A 118 -45.31 20.71 -26.57
CA ASP A 118 -45.76 21.04 -25.21
C ASP A 118 -45.18 20.07 -24.15
N GLU A 119 -45.07 18.78 -24.50
CA GLU A 119 -44.50 17.75 -23.61
C GLU A 119 -42.98 17.94 -23.46
N ILE A 120 -42.29 18.30 -24.54
CA ILE A 120 -40.87 18.65 -24.52
C ILE A 120 -40.64 19.88 -23.63
N ALA A 121 -41.44 20.94 -23.82
CA ALA A 121 -41.36 22.15 -23.00
C ALA A 121 -41.60 21.87 -21.50
N ALA A 122 -42.57 21.02 -21.18
CA ALA A 122 -42.85 20.60 -19.81
C ALA A 122 -41.65 19.82 -19.20
N SER A 123 -41.05 18.93 -19.99
CA SER A 123 -39.86 18.16 -19.54
C SER A 123 -38.62 19.04 -19.36
N VAL A 124 -38.43 20.06 -20.18
CA VAL A 124 -37.37 21.08 -19.99
C VAL A 124 -37.60 21.87 -18.70
N ALA A 125 -38.83 22.33 -18.47
CA ALA A 125 -39.17 23.05 -17.24
C ALA A 125 -38.99 22.19 -15.97
N ALA A 126 -39.37 20.91 -16.04
CA ALA A 126 -39.15 19.97 -14.95
C ALA A 126 -37.66 19.74 -14.66
N LEU A 127 -36.82 19.64 -15.68
CA LEU A 127 -35.37 19.52 -15.54
C LEU A 127 -34.77 20.77 -14.88
N ASP A 128 -35.22 21.96 -15.29
CA ASP A 128 -34.74 23.21 -14.70
C ASP A 128 -35.11 23.32 -13.24
N ALA A 129 -36.38 23.09 -12.91
CA ALA A 129 -36.86 23.12 -11.54
C ALA A 129 -36.10 22.11 -10.62
N ALA A 130 -35.88 20.88 -11.10
CA ALA A 130 -35.14 19.86 -10.35
C ALA A 130 -33.67 20.28 -10.14
N ARG A 131 -33.02 20.89 -11.12
CA ARG A 131 -31.65 21.39 -11.01
C ARG A 131 -31.51 22.59 -10.08
N ASP A 132 -32.44 23.53 -10.15
CA ASP A 132 -32.45 24.69 -9.25
C ASP A 132 -32.66 24.26 -7.80
N GLN A 133 -33.52 23.29 -7.55
CA GLN A 133 -33.72 22.68 -6.25
C GLN A 133 -32.45 21.97 -5.76
N ALA A 134 -31.82 21.16 -6.59
CA ALA A 134 -30.57 20.48 -6.27
C ALA A 134 -29.45 21.49 -5.94
N ALA A 135 -29.33 22.54 -6.74
CA ALA A 135 -28.34 23.60 -6.51
C ALA A 135 -28.60 24.40 -5.22
N ALA A 136 -29.88 24.66 -4.89
CA ALA A 136 -30.25 25.34 -3.64
C ALA A 136 -29.89 24.48 -2.42
N LEU A 137 -30.27 23.20 -2.40
CA LEU A 137 -29.98 22.26 -1.31
C LEU A 137 -28.48 22.00 -1.14
N THR A 138 -27.74 21.95 -2.27
CA THR A 138 -26.27 21.81 -2.23
C THR A 138 -25.62 23.04 -1.58
N ARG A 139 -26.12 24.26 -1.89
CA ARG A 139 -25.65 25.49 -1.25
C ARG A 139 -25.96 25.49 0.25
N GLU A 140 -27.17 25.07 0.63
CA GLU A 140 -27.55 24.98 2.04
C GLU A 140 -26.67 23.98 2.81
N ALA A 141 -26.48 22.77 2.28
CA ALA A 141 -25.60 21.77 2.88
C ALA A 141 -24.16 22.29 3.05
N ARG A 142 -23.65 23.04 2.06
CA ARG A 142 -22.35 23.68 2.13
C ARG A 142 -22.30 24.75 3.21
N THR A 143 -23.31 25.58 3.33
CA THR A 143 -23.39 26.64 4.35
C THR A 143 -23.44 26.04 5.75
N VAL A 144 -24.25 25.03 6.00
CA VAL A 144 -24.30 24.32 7.28
C VAL A 144 -22.91 23.77 7.64
N ARG A 145 -22.26 23.11 6.69
CA ARG A 145 -20.95 22.52 6.91
C ARG A 145 -19.88 23.58 7.23
N THR A 146 -19.83 24.68 6.50
CA THR A 146 -18.85 25.77 6.73
C THR A 146 -19.07 26.43 8.07
N THR A 147 -20.30 26.77 8.43
CA THR A 147 -20.64 27.38 9.72
C THR A 147 -20.23 26.50 10.90
N TRP A 148 -20.44 25.18 10.81
CA TRP A 148 -20.03 24.27 11.88
C TRP A 148 -18.53 24.00 11.86
N SER A 149 -17.89 24.00 10.71
CA SER A 149 -16.44 23.91 10.57
C SER A 149 -15.73 25.09 11.28
N GLU A 150 -16.26 26.30 11.12
CA GLU A 150 -15.74 27.50 11.81
C GLU A 150 -15.97 27.44 13.33
N ARG A 151 -17.14 26.95 13.77
CA ARG A 151 -17.43 26.79 15.22
C ARG A 151 -16.57 25.71 15.88
N LEU A 152 -16.19 24.69 15.13
CA LEU A 152 -15.42 23.53 15.59
C LEU A 152 -13.95 23.59 15.12
N TRP A 153 -13.42 24.81 14.99
CA TRP A 153 -12.06 25.06 14.48
C TRP A 153 -10.95 24.29 15.22
N PHE A 154 -11.18 23.91 16.47
CA PHE A 154 -10.26 23.16 17.33
C PHE A 154 -10.25 21.64 17.06
N LEU A 155 -11.20 21.14 16.26
CA LEU A 155 -11.25 19.74 15.85
C LEU A 155 -10.69 19.53 14.45
N PRO A 156 -10.07 18.38 14.15
CA PRO A 156 -9.60 18.07 12.80
C PRO A 156 -10.76 18.11 11.80
N GLN A 157 -10.59 18.89 10.74
CA GLN A 157 -11.55 18.96 9.65
C GLN A 157 -11.10 18.03 8.53
N PHE A 158 -11.96 17.09 8.15
CA PHE A 158 -11.72 16.16 7.06
C PHE A 158 -12.63 16.49 5.85
N PRO A 159 -12.16 16.24 4.60
CA PRO A 159 -10.86 15.70 4.21
C PRO A 159 -9.72 16.70 4.42
N LEU A 160 -8.59 16.19 4.88
CA LEU A 160 -7.35 16.95 4.88
C LEU A 160 -6.88 17.13 3.43
N GLU A 161 -6.10 18.18 3.19
CA GLU A 161 -5.42 18.34 1.91
C GLU A 161 -4.51 17.13 1.64
N THR A 162 -4.51 16.65 0.39
CA THR A 162 -3.87 15.39 0.00
C THR A 162 -2.41 15.28 0.45
N TRP A 163 -1.64 16.38 0.32
CA TRP A 163 -0.24 16.43 0.72
C TRP A 163 -0.06 16.35 2.23
N ASN A 164 -0.81 17.16 2.95
CA ASN A 164 -0.76 17.16 4.42
C ASN A 164 -1.17 15.79 4.97
N PHE A 165 -2.15 15.14 4.34
CA PHE A 165 -2.56 13.78 4.72
C PHE A 165 -1.43 12.76 4.52
N ARG A 166 -0.74 12.81 3.37
CA ARG A 166 0.40 11.92 3.08
C ARG A 166 1.58 12.16 4.00
N ILE A 167 1.90 13.43 4.30
CA ILE A 167 2.97 13.79 5.25
C ILE A 167 2.67 13.28 6.66
N LEU A 168 1.44 13.51 7.15
CA LEU A 168 1.01 13.03 8.46
C LEU A 168 0.94 11.50 8.54
N HIS A 169 0.58 10.85 7.43
CA HIS A 169 0.61 9.40 7.31
C HIS A 169 2.03 8.84 7.53
N ILE A 170 3.04 9.41 6.87
CA ILE A 170 4.44 9.02 7.05
C ILE A 170 4.92 9.39 8.46
N GLY A 171 4.66 10.60 8.93
CA GLY A 171 5.09 11.06 10.26
C GLY A 171 4.54 10.21 11.40
N GLY A 172 3.26 9.85 11.34
CA GLY A 172 2.65 8.92 12.31
C GLY A 172 3.25 7.52 12.26
N ALA A 173 3.52 7.01 11.05
CA ALA A 173 4.18 5.71 10.87
C ALA A 173 5.63 5.72 11.39
N LEU A 174 6.38 6.81 11.18
CA LEU A 174 7.73 6.97 11.75
C LEU A 174 7.69 6.98 13.28
N ALA A 175 6.78 7.78 13.86
CA ALA A 175 6.64 7.86 15.31
C ALA A 175 6.29 6.49 15.93
N LEU A 176 5.26 5.83 15.44
CA LEU A 176 4.87 4.49 15.91
C LEU A 176 5.93 3.44 15.61
N GLY A 177 6.54 3.50 14.42
CA GLY A 177 7.52 2.52 13.97
C GLY A 177 8.78 2.50 14.85
N PHE A 178 9.34 3.65 15.18
CA PHE A 178 10.50 3.70 16.06
C PHE A 178 10.18 3.29 17.51
N LEU A 179 8.96 3.53 17.97
CA LEU A 179 8.55 3.04 19.29
C LEU A 179 8.35 1.52 19.32
N LEU A 180 7.82 0.93 18.22
CA LEU A 180 7.49 -0.50 18.14
C LEU A 180 8.67 -1.39 17.73
N PHE A 181 9.56 -0.92 16.86
CA PHE A 181 10.64 -1.72 16.28
C PHE A 181 12.01 -1.22 16.74
N ALA A 182 12.72 -2.07 17.46
CA ALA A 182 14.07 -1.79 17.91
C ALA A 182 15.07 -1.83 16.74
N SER A 183 16.20 -1.16 16.88
CA SER A 183 17.34 -1.35 15.99
C SER A 183 17.85 -2.78 16.09
N SER A 184 17.97 -3.50 14.96
CA SER A 184 18.53 -4.85 14.95
C SER A 184 19.99 -4.81 15.39
N GLN A 185 20.38 -5.78 16.22
CA GLN A 185 21.75 -5.85 16.72
C GLN A 185 22.70 -6.28 15.62
N PHE A 186 23.57 -5.40 15.17
CA PHE A 186 24.74 -5.80 14.39
C PHE A 186 25.78 -6.41 15.35
N GLY A 187 25.96 -7.72 15.30
CA GLY A 187 27.05 -8.46 15.93
C GLY A 187 26.92 -8.72 17.43
N ALA A 188 27.23 -9.94 17.83
CA ALA A 188 27.20 -10.42 19.21
C ALA A 188 28.29 -9.80 20.14
N GLY A 189 29.10 -8.85 19.69
CA GLY A 189 30.33 -8.41 20.33
C GLY A 189 30.29 -7.13 21.17
N PHE A 190 29.39 -6.21 20.93
CA PHE A 190 29.39 -4.90 21.59
C PHE A 190 28.18 -4.74 22.51
N ALA A 191 28.24 -5.32 23.69
CA ALA A 191 27.26 -5.09 24.73
C ALA A 191 27.70 -3.89 25.59
N ALA A 192 27.47 -2.67 25.14
CA ALA A 192 27.53 -1.52 26.03
C ALA A 192 26.24 -1.44 26.84
N ARG A 193 26.16 -2.14 27.96
CA ARG A 193 25.19 -1.86 29.02
C ARG A 193 25.60 -0.59 29.72
N GLY A 194 25.12 0.57 29.29
CA GLY A 194 25.52 1.80 29.93
C GLY A 194 24.41 2.84 30.02
N SER A 195 24.13 3.27 31.26
CA SER A 195 23.39 4.51 31.55
C SER A 195 23.95 5.71 30.77
N GLY A 196 25.21 5.71 30.33
CA GLY A 196 25.84 6.76 29.56
C GLY A 196 25.25 6.97 28.16
N LEU A 197 24.98 5.90 27.40
CA LEU A 197 24.37 6.02 26.05
C LEU A 197 22.94 6.52 26.12
N GLN A 198 22.18 6.09 27.14
CA GLN A 198 20.83 6.61 27.37
C GLN A 198 20.85 8.10 27.78
N MET A 199 21.85 8.56 28.56
CA MET A 199 22.03 9.96 28.90
C MET A 199 22.41 10.81 27.67
N ILE A 200 23.31 10.31 26.81
CA ILE A 200 23.67 11.00 25.56
C ILE A 200 22.44 11.08 24.66
N SER A 201 21.67 9.98 24.53
CA SER A 201 20.42 9.99 23.77
C SER A 201 19.39 10.98 24.35
N ALA A 202 19.30 11.10 25.69
CA ALA A 202 18.43 12.08 26.32
C ALA A 202 18.89 13.53 26.03
N ALA A 203 20.21 13.79 25.95
CA ALA A 203 20.73 15.08 25.56
C ALA A 203 20.34 15.49 24.12
N LEU A 204 20.12 14.51 23.22
CA LEU A 204 19.64 14.77 21.88
C LEU A 204 18.19 15.30 21.81
N LEU A 205 17.44 15.23 22.91
CA LEU A 205 16.14 15.90 23.01
C LEU A 205 16.28 17.43 22.94
N ILE A 206 17.43 17.99 23.33
CA ILE A 206 17.68 19.43 23.28
C ILE A 206 17.66 19.94 21.83
N PRO A 207 18.47 19.42 20.88
CA PRO A 207 18.41 19.85 19.50
C PRO A 207 17.05 19.55 18.84
N VAL A 208 16.38 18.45 19.19
CA VAL A 208 15.03 18.15 18.67
C VAL A 208 14.02 19.19 19.18
N ALA A 209 14.03 19.51 20.47
CA ALA A 209 13.17 20.55 21.05
C ALA A 209 13.46 21.91 20.42
N TRP A 210 14.72 22.23 20.18
CA TRP A 210 15.12 23.48 19.52
C TRP A 210 14.54 23.57 18.11
N SER A 211 14.69 22.50 17.30
CA SER A 211 14.07 22.42 15.97
C SER A 211 12.55 22.52 16.03
N ALA A 212 11.91 21.84 17.00
CA ALA A 212 10.46 21.88 17.18
C ALA A 212 9.95 23.27 17.55
N PHE A 213 10.64 23.99 18.45
CA PHE A 213 10.32 25.37 18.79
C PHE A 213 10.45 26.30 17.61
N THR A 214 11.48 26.10 16.77
CA THR A 214 11.64 26.87 15.53
C THR A 214 10.45 26.66 14.59
N VAL A 215 9.98 25.41 14.43
CA VAL A 215 8.79 25.09 13.61
C VAL A 215 7.52 25.73 14.20
N LEU A 216 7.35 25.73 15.51
CA LEU A 216 6.23 26.41 16.17
C LEU A 216 6.26 27.91 15.92
N GLY A 217 7.45 28.53 15.96
CA GLY A 217 7.66 29.95 15.58
C GLY A 217 7.24 30.19 14.13
N PHE A 218 7.62 29.32 13.21
CA PHE A 218 7.19 29.40 11.81
C PHE A 218 5.68 29.30 11.67
N ALA A 219 5.03 28.33 12.33
CA ALA A 219 3.58 28.15 12.29
C ALA A 219 2.83 29.38 12.85
N ASN A 220 3.30 29.93 13.95
CA ASN A 220 2.70 31.15 14.56
C ASN A 220 2.81 32.35 13.61
N PHE A 221 3.97 32.52 13.00
CA PHE A 221 4.19 33.61 12.03
C PHE A 221 3.28 33.48 10.81
N LEU A 222 3.13 32.24 10.25
CA LEU A 222 2.23 31.98 9.12
C LEU A 222 0.77 32.29 9.43
N SER A 223 0.36 32.07 10.69
CA SER A 223 -1.02 32.34 11.12
C SER A 223 -1.29 33.81 11.44
N SER A 224 -0.31 34.52 12.00
CA SER A 224 -0.47 35.92 12.48
C SER A 224 0.00 36.96 11.47
N GLY A 225 0.86 36.60 10.53
CA GLY A 225 1.53 37.56 9.63
C GLY A 225 2.64 38.37 10.30
N GLU A 226 2.92 38.10 11.58
CA GLU A 226 3.96 38.78 12.37
C GLU A 226 5.23 37.93 12.40
N ALA A 227 6.40 38.57 12.39
CA ALA A 227 7.68 37.90 12.50
C ALA A 227 7.84 37.25 13.87
N ALA A 228 8.08 35.95 13.92
CA ALA A 228 8.36 35.28 15.19
C ALA A 228 9.81 35.55 15.61
N GLU A 229 9.98 36.20 16.75
CA GLU A 229 11.28 36.43 17.37
C GLU A 229 11.54 35.39 18.47
N VAL A 230 12.69 34.70 18.38
CA VAL A 230 13.19 33.86 19.47
C VAL A 230 14.58 34.29 19.80
N GLY A 231 14.80 34.73 21.05
CA GLY A 231 16.08 35.21 21.51
C GLY A 231 16.58 36.48 20.80
N GLY A 232 15.67 37.35 20.37
CA GLY A 232 15.99 38.59 19.67
C GLY A 232 16.38 38.41 18.19
N ARG A 233 16.13 37.22 17.60
CA ARG A 233 16.32 36.95 16.19
C ARG A 233 15.00 36.58 15.51
N VAL A 234 14.76 37.18 14.34
CA VAL A 234 13.62 36.82 13.50
C VAL A 234 13.83 35.40 12.98
N ILE A 235 12.93 34.49 13.35
CA ILE A 235 13.09 33.06 13.05
C ILE A 235 12.48 32.70 11.70
N TRP A 236 11.42 33.40 11.28
CA TRP A 236 10.75 33.06 10.03
C TRP A 236 9.88 34.19 9.50
N MET A 237 9.79 34.26 8.18
CA MET A 237 8.93 35.18 7.45
C MET A 237 8.25 34.44 6.30
N SER A 238 6.90 34.34 6.35
CA SER A 238 6.15 34.01 5.14
C SER A 238 6.00 35.25 4.30
N LEU A 239 6.13 35.05 3.02
CA LEU A 239 5.76 36.06 2.05
C LEU A 239 4.39 35.70 1.48
N PRO A 240 3.34 36.36 1.90
CA PRO A 240 2.17 36.45 1.06
C PRO A 240 2.49 37.52 0.01
N GLU A 241 2.50 37.10 -1.24
CA GLU A 241 2.49 37.97 -2.43
C GLU A 241 3.58 39.06 -2.50
N GLY A 242 4.64 38.78 -3.25
CA GLY A 242 5.56 39.75 -3.79
C GLY A 242 6.93 39.76 -3.15
N SER A 243 7.94 39.44 -3.97
CA SER A 243 9.35 39.54 -3.66
C SER A 243 9.83 40.91 -3.16
N GLU A 244 9.03 41.97 -3.31
CA GLU A 244 9.34 43.33 -2.88
C GLU A 244 9.34 43.51 -1.37
N ARG A 245 8.53 42.73 -0.64
CA ARG A 245 8.54 42.74 0.84
C ARG A 245 9.78 42.08 1.45
N LEU A 246 10.39 41.11 0.74
CA LEU A 246 11.66 40.50 1.16
C LEU A 246 12.82 41.50 1.17
N ALA A 247 12.91 42.34 0.16
CA ALA A 247 13.99 43.33 0.05
C ALA A 247 13.91 44.46 1.10
N ALA A 248 12.71 44.70 1.64
CA ALA A 248 12.47 45.73 2.63
C ALA A 248 12.73 45.28 4.09
N PHE A 249 13.03 44.00 4.34
CA PHE A 249 13.20 43.47 5.69
C PHE A 249 14.65 43.24 6.05
N PRO A 250 15.15 43.83 7.18
CA PRO A 250 16.55 43.71 7.62
C PRO A 250 16.97 42.30 8.05
N GLY A 251 16.11 41.28 7.94
CA GLY A 251 16.31 39.92 8.43
C GLY A 251 16.32 38.82 7.36
N TYR A 252 16.35 39.13 6.07
CA TYR A 252 16.34 38.13 5.01
C TYR A 252 17.49 37.13 5.12
N THR A 253 18.70 37.59 5.40
CA THR A 253 19.86 36.75 5.72
C THR A 253 19.65 35.94 7.01
N GLY A 254 18.89 36.47 7.97
CA GLY A 254 18.59 35.79 9.24
C GLY A 254 17.65 34.57 9.10
N ILE A 255 16.75 34.54 8.11
CA ILE A 255 15.86 33.41 7.88
C ILE A 255 16.66 32.21 7.38
N PHE A 256 17.49 32.39 6.37
CA PHE A 256 18.37 31.37 5.83
C PHE A 256 19.29 30.80 6.93
N GLU A 257 19.86 31.65 7.77
CA GLU A 257 20.66 31.21 8.92
C GLU A 257 19.82 30.45 9.95
N ALA A 258 18.60 30.89 10.21
CA ALA A 258 17.69 30.24 11.15
C ALA A 258 17.24 28.85 10.64
N GLU A 259 16.92 28.71 9.36
CA GLU A 259 16.60 27.42 8.76
C GLU A 259 17.79 26.44 8.80
N ILE A 260 19.00 26.92 8.70
CA ILE A 260 20.21 26.10 8.81
C ILE A 260 20.52 25.78 10.28
N TRP A 261 20.73 26.79 11.11
CA TRP A 261 21.36 26.63 12.41
C TRP A 261 20.37 26.37 13.55
N GLN A 262 19.12 26.82 13.41
CA GLN A 262 18.10 26.64 14.45
C GLN A 262 17.16 25.47 14.17
N PHE A 263 16.98 25.09 12.89
CA PHE A 263 16.11 23.99 12.49
C PHE A 263 16.92 22.82 11.90
N GLY A 264 17.62 23.03 10.79
CA GLY A 264 18.15 21.96 9.94
C GLY A 264 19.31 21.20 10.55
N VAL A 265 20.36 21.89 10.96
CA VAL A 265 21.55 21.26 11.56
C VAL A 265 21.20 20.53 12.87
N PRO A 266 20.45 21.12 13.84
CA PRO A 266 20.07 20.39 15.05
C PRO A 266 19.26 19.13 14.76
N LEU A 267 18.31 19.19 13.78
CA LEU A 267 17.51 18.06 13.37
C LEU A 267 18.36 16.91 12.78
N LEU A 268 19.28 17.25 11.86
CA LEU A 268 20.16 16.24 11.25
C LEU A 268 21.10 15.62 12.29
N VAL A 269 21.71 16.44 13.16
CA VAL A 269 22.61 15.94 14.22
C VAL A 269 21.85 14.99 15.13
N ALA A 270 20.64 15.36 15.57
CA ALA A 270 19.81 14.50 16.40
C ALA A 270 19.46 13.19 15.68
N THR A 271 19.06 13.26 14.41
CA THR A 271 18.68 12.10 13.61
C THR A 271 19.84 11.12 13.43
N PHE A 272 20.99 11.58 12.93
CA PHE A 272 22.14 10.72 12.68
C PHE A 272 22.75 10.18 13.99
N ALA A 273 22.89 11.01 15.01
CA ALA A 273 23.41 10.55 16.32
C ALA A 273 22.50 9.49 16.96
N ALA A 274 21.17 9.69 16.90
CA ALA A 274 20.22 8.72 17.45
C ALA A 274 20.23 7.39 16.67
N ILE A 275 20.42 7.40 15.34
CA ILE A 275 20.57 6.18 14.53
C ILE A 275 21.83 5.43 14.95
N VAL A 276 22.97 6.12 15.06
CA VAL A 276 24.26 5.50 15.44
C VAL A 276 24.17 4.93 16.86
N ILE A 277 23.67 5.70 17.82
CA ILE A 277 23.52 5.25 19.21
C ILE A 277 22.55 4.07 19.29
N GLY A 278 21.40 4.15 18.59
CA GLY A 278 20.42 3.06 18.55
C GLY A 278 20.97 1.76 17.94
N GLY A 279 21.97 1.86 17.05
CA GLY A 279 22.68 0.69 16.50
C GLY A 279 23.65 0.02 17.48
N VAL A 280 24.13 0.77 18.48
CA VAL A 280 25.12 0.29 19.47
C VAL A 280 24.45 -0.07 20.81
N ASP A 281 23.41 0.69 21.21
CA ASP A 281 22.75 0.54 22.50
C ASP A 281 21.77 -0.64 22.50
N ARG A 282 21.96 -1.57 23.45
CA ARG A 282 21.11 -2.75 23.60
C ARG A 282 20.12 -2.53 24.75
N VAL A 283 18.93 -2.11 24.40
CA VAL A 283 17.83 -2.01 25.34
C VAL A 283 16.97 -3.28 25.30
N ALA A 284 16.54 -3.76 26.47
CA ALA A 284 15.64 -4.90 26.55
C ALA A 284 14.33 -4.65 25.75
N ARG A 285 13.74 -5.73 25.20
CA ARG A 285 12.54 -5.65 24.34
C ARG A 285 11.31 -5.05 25.04
N ASP A 286 11.28 -5.08 26.36
CA ASP A 286 10.20 -4.55 27.20
C ASP A 286 10.37 -3.07 27.58
N ARG A 287 11.45 -2.41 27.14
CA ARG A 287 11.77 -1.02 27.48
C ARG A 287 11.92 -0.15 26.23
N PHE A 288 11.61 1.14 26.40
CA PHE A 288 11.93 2.14 25.40
C PHE A 288 13.41 2.47 25.38
N ALA A 289 14.01 2.51 24.20
CA ALA A 289 15.31 3.13 24.02
C ALA A 289 15.13 4.64 23.87
N MET A 290 15.95 5.45 24.55
CA MET A 290 15.86 6.91 24.44
C MET A 290 16.18 7.38 23.00
N SER A 291 17.09 6.69 22.30
CA SER A 291 17.38 6.94 20.88
C SER A 291 16.14 6.76 19.99
N ASP A 292 15.28 5.78 20.25
CA ASP A 292 14.08 5.53 19.46
C ASP A 292 13.01 6.62 19.73
N ILE A 293 12.94 7.13 20.96
CA ILE A 293 12.07 8.28 21.27
C ILE A 293 12.55 9.53 20.52
N VAL A 294 13.86 9.77 20.48
CA VAL A 294 14.45 10.86 19.70
C VAL A 294 14.10 10.73 18.22
N LEU A 295 14.27 9.54 17.62
CA LEU A 295 13.92 9.30 16.20
C LEU A 295 12.43 9.50 15.93
N ALA A 296 11.56 9.03 16.83
CA ALA A 296 10.12 9.24 16.71
C ALA A 296 9.76 10.74 16.73
N LEU A 297 10.37 11.51 17.63
CA LEU A 297 10.17 12.97 17.69
C LEU A 297 10.76 13.68 16.46
N CYS A 298 11.93 13.27 15.97
CA CYS A 298 12.49 13.81 14.72
C CYS A 298 11.51 13.59 13.55
N GLY A 299 10.90 12.42 13.45
CA GLY A 299 9.88 12.13 12.42
C GLY A 299 8.65 13.04 12.53
N LEU A 300 8.19 13.32 13.75
CA LEU A 300 7.10 14.27 13.99
C LEU A 300 7.49 15.71 13.65
N VAL A 301 8.71 16.14 13.98
CA VAL A 301 9.22 17.48 13.66
C VAL A 301 9.33 17.66 12.15
N VAL A 302 9.84 16.65 11.41
CA VAL A 302 9.87 16.65 9.95
C VAL A 302 8.47 16.80 9.38
N ALA A 303 7.53 15.99 9.82
CA ALA A 303 6.16 16.02 9.33
C ALA A 303 5.49 17.36 9.62
N PHE A 304 5.67 17.90 10.83
CA PHE A 304 5.10 19.18 11.22
C PHE A 304 5.69 20.36 10.41
N TYR A 305 7.01 20.37 10.20
CA TYR A 305 7.66 21.37 9.35
C TYR A 305 7.11 21.33 7.93
N LEU A 306 7.03 20.16 7.34
CA LEU A 306 6.55 19.99 5.96
C LEU A 306 5.07 20.38 5.83
N VAL A 307 4.22 20.03 6.80
CA VAL A 307 2.80 20.44 6.79
C VAL A 307 2.66 21.95 6.85
N THR A 308 3.47 22.64 7.67
CA THR A 308 3.41 24.11 7.79
C THR A 308 3.94 24.82 6.55
N VAL A 309 5.02 24.32 5.94
CA VAL A 309 5.66 24.93 4.77
C VAL A 309 4.99 24.56 3.47
N TYR A 310 4.60 23.29 3.28
CA TYR A 310 3.94 22.85 2.04
C TYR A 310 2.52 23.38 1.86
N SER A 311 1.88 23.83 2.91
CA SER A 311 0.56 24.49 2.83
C SER A 311 0.62 25.89 2.21
N THR A 312 1.81 26.45 2.03
CA THR A 312 2.07 27.81 1.55
C THR A 312 2.81 27.87 0.20
N ALA A 313 3.41 29.01 -0.11
CA ALA A 313 4.08 29.30 -1.38
C ALA A 313 5.19 28.32 -1.81
N ALA A 314 5.73 27.52 -0.89
CA ALA A 314 6.76 26.51 -1.18
C ALA A 314 6.30 25.43 -2.19
N ARG A 315 4.98 25.18 -2.32
CA ARG A 315 4.44 24.29 -3.36
C ARG A 315 4.71 24.77 -4.76
N ASN A 316 4.67 26.07 -4.96
CA ASN A 316 4.90 26.68 -6.28
C ASN A 316 6.36 26.64 -6.68
N SER A 317 7.28 26.39 -5.73
CA SER A 317 8.71 26.26 -5.98
C SER A 317 9.18 24.80 -6.16
N VAL A 318 8.35 23.81 -5.86
CA VAL A 318 8.67 22.38 -6.09
C VAL A 318 8.76 22.13 -7.59
N GLY A 319 9.95 21.71 -8.05
CA GLY A 319 10.25 21.55 -9.49
C GLY A 319 11.02 22.73 -10.08
N THR A 320 11.14 23.86 -9.39
CA THR A 320 12.09 24.93 -9.74
C THR A 320 13.47 24.67 -9.14
N ALA A 321 14.49 25.39 -9.61
CA ALA A 321 15.87 25.14 -9.21
C ALA A 321 16.16 25.41 -7.72
N GLU A 322 15.31 26.15 -7.03
CA GLU A 322 15.55 26.66 -5.67
C GLU A 322 14.39 26.32 -4.72
N VAL A 323 14.52 25.19 -4.04
CA VAL A 323 13.69 24.82 -2.89
C VAL A 323 14.23 25.54 -1.64
N PRO A 324 13.39 26.01 -0.68
CA PRO A 324 13.86 26.54 0.58
C PRO A 324 14.82 25.57 1.28
N ILE A 325 15.91 26.09 1.84
CA ILE A 325 16.99 25.26 2.43
C ILE A 325 16.45 24.39 3.58
N GLY A 326 15.51 24.89 4.35
CA GLY A 326 14.86 24.16 5.45
C GLY A 326 14.10 22.93 4.95
N VAL A 327 13.46 23.00 3.75
CA VAL A 327 12.82 21.83 3.12
C VAL A 327 13.86 20.77 2.78
N ALA A 328 15.03 21.14 2.27
CA ALA A 328 16.10 20.19 1.98
C ALA A 328 16.62 19.49 3.24
N PHE A 329 16.76 20.23 4.36
CA PHE A 329 17.10 19.64 5.67
C PHE A 329 16.03 18.68 6.18
N ALA A 330 14.76 19.08 6.16
CA ALA A 330 13.64 18.25 6.56
C ALA A 330 13.54 16.97 5.69
N ALA A 331 13.72 17.14 4.37
CA ALA A 331 13.67 16.03 3.42
C ALA A 331 14.84 15.05 3.62
N THR A 332 16.04 15.56 3.90
CA THR A 332 17.21 14.71 4.21
C THR A 332 16.99 13.92 5.49
N ALA A 333 16.53 14.57 6.56
CA ALA A 333 16.19 13.92 7.83
C ALA A 333 15.07 12.88 7.61
N GLY A 334 14.00 13.27 6.93
CA GLY A 334 12.86 12.39 6.63
C GLY A 334 13.23 11.17 5.80
N ALA A 335 14.00 11.33 4.73
CA ALA A 335 14.49 10.22 3.91
C ALA A 335 15.38 9.27 4.73
N THR A 336 16.28 9.81 5.54
CA THR A 336 17.13 9.01 6.43
C THR A 336 16.31 8.23 7.46
N LEU A 337 15.30 8.85 8.08
CA LEU A 337 14.38 8.20 9.02
C LEU A 337 13.56 7.10 8.33
N ILE A 338 13.06 7.33 7.12
CA ILE A 338 12.35 6.33 6.32
C ILE A 338 13.26 5.13 6.03
N MET A 339 14.49 5.36 5.60
CA MET A 339 15.46 4.29 5.33
C MET A 339 15.78 3.51 6.61
N GLU A 340 15.98 4.17 7.75
CA GLU A 340 16.24 3.50 9.03
C GLU A 340 15.03 2.70 9.51
N LEU A 341 13.81 3.22 9.39
CA LEU A 341 12.62 2.46 9.74
C LEU A 341 12.45 1.25 8.80
N THR A 342 12.66 1.44 7.50
CA THR A 342 12.61 0.34 6.51
C THR A 342 13.62 -0.75 6.83
N ARG A 343 14.84 -0.38 7.25
CA ARG A 343 15.86 -1.33 7.71
C ARG A 343 15.36 -2.20 8.86
N ARG A 344 14.62 -1.60 9.81
CA ARG A 344 14.10 -2.30 11.00
C ARG A 344 12.94 -3.24 10.69
N VAL A 345 12.06 -2.85 9.75
CA VAL A 345 10.79 -3.57 9.50
C VAL A 345 10.80 -4.45 8.27
N ALA A 346 11.67 -4.16 7.27
CA ALA A 346 11.73 -4.88 6.00
C ALA A 346 13.14 -5.42 5.66
N GLY A 347 14.13 -5.12 6.51
CA GLY A 347 15.51 -5.57 6.32
C GLY A 347 16.35 -4.64 5.43
N LEU A 348 17.55 -5.11 5.10
CA LEU A 348 18.59 -4.29 4.46
C LEU A 348 18.46 -4.19 2.93
N ALA A 349 17.80 -5.15 2.27
CA ALA A 349 17.83 -5.24 0.81
C ALA A 349 17.32 -3.97 0.13
N LEU A 350 16.12 -3.50 0.50
CA LEU A 350 15.53 -2.28 -0.06
C LEU A 350 16.37 -1.04 0.28
N VAL A 351 16.93 -0.97 1.49
CA VAL A 351 17.78 0.15 1.92
C VAL A 351 19.07 0.23 1.11
N ILE A 352 19.70 -0.93 0.82
CA ILE A 352 20.89 -0.98 -0.04
C ILE A 352 20.56 -0.52 -1.45
N ILE A 353 19.47 -1.00 -2.04
CA ILE A 353 19.03 -0.57 -3.37
C ILE A 353 18.77 0.94 -3.37
N THR A 354 18.05 1.46 -2.38
CA THR A 354 17.81 2.90 -2.23
C THR A 354 19.13 3.67 -2.12
N GLY A 355 20.08 3.17 -1.32
CA GLY A 355 21.42 3.75 -1.19
C GLY A 355 22.18 3.79 -2.51
N VAL A 356 22.12 2.72 -3.32
CA VAL A 356 22.73 2.68 -4.67
C VAL A 356 22.11 3.75 -5.57
N PHE A 357 20.78 3.91 -5.56
CA PHE A 357 20.11 4.96 -6.35
C PHE A 357 20.46 6.36 -5.85
N LEU A 358 20.60 6.57 -4.53
CA LEU A 358 21.07 7.84 -3.97
C LEU A 358 22.51 8.16 -4.42
N ILE A 359 23.43 7.21 -4.32
CA ILE A 359 24.81 7.37 -4.79
C ILE A 359 24.82 7.65 -6.29
N TYR A 360 24.03 6.89 -7.06
CA TYR A 360 23.89 7.10 -8.51
C TYR A 360 23.52 8.55 -8.84
N THR A 361 22.55 9.15 -8.14
CA THR A 361 22.12 10.52 -8.40
C THR A 361 23.28 11.53 -8.34
N PHE A 362 24.14 11.41 -7.32
CA PHE A 362 25.27 12.36 -7.14
C PHE A 362 26.49 12.02 -7.99
N THR A 363 26.59 10.80 -8.50
CA THR A 363 27.73 10.33 -9.30
C THR A 363 27.40 10.11 -10.79
N ALA A 364 26.14 10.21 -11.17
CA ALA A 364 25.67 9.92 -12.54
C ALA A 364 26.35 10.76 -13.62
N HIS A 365 26.78 11.98 -13.30
CA HIS A 365 27.54 12.86 -14.21
C HIS A 365 28.96 12.36 -14.48
N LEU A 366 29.48 11.43 -13.69
CA LEU A 366 30.80 10.81 -13.86
C LEU A 366 30.71 9.50 -14.63
N LEU A 367 29.53 8.96 -14.87
CA LEU A 367 29.34 7.67 -15.51
C LEU A 367 29.31 7.80 -17.03
N PRO A 368 29.81 6.81 -17.80
CA PRO A 368 29.72 6.80 -19.24
C PRO A 368 28.42 6.17 -19.75
N GLY A 369 28.07 6.47 -21.01
CA GLY A 369 27.01 5.80 -21.76
C GLY A 369 25.63 6.13 -21.27
N ILE A 370 24.74 5.11 -21.26
CA ILE A 370 23.30 5.29 -20.96
C ILE A 370 23.00 5.73 -19.51
N LEU A 371 23.94 5.57 -18.60
CA LEU A 371 23.78 5.96 -17.20
C LEU A 371 24.27 7.39 -16.93
N ALA A 372 24.89 8.06 -17.92
CA ALA A 372 25.40 9.42 -17.77
C ALA A 372 24.28 10.46 -17.63
N VAL A 373 24.47 11.45 -16.78
CA VAL A 373 23.64 12.66 -16.67
C VAL A 373 24.51 13.86 -16.97
N GLU A 374 24.02 14.84 -17.74
CA GLU A 374 24.83 15.96 -18.20
C GLU A 374 25.37 16.83 -17.07
N ASN A 375 24.57 17.06 -16.02
CA ASN A 375 24.91 17.93 -14.91
C ASN A 375 24.74 17.26 -13.56
N ALA A 376 25.63 17.60 -12.61
CA ALA A 376 25.48 17.19 -11.22
C ALA A 376 24.25 17.84 -10.57
N TYR A 377 23.53 17.09 -9.78
CA TYR A 377 22.42 17.64 -9.01
C TYR A 377 22.92 18.24 -7.70
N SER A 378 22.44 19.44 -7.35
CA SER A 378 22.68 20.01 -6.02
C SER A 378 21.89 19.23 -4.97
N TRP A 379 22.44 19.17 -3.73
CA TRP A 379 21.79 18.52 -2.59
C TRP A 379 20.38 19.07 -2.34
N GLN A 380 20.22 20.40 -2.41
CA GLN A 380 18.97 21.08 -2.17
C GLN A 380 17.89 20.71 -3.21
N ARG A 381 18.26 20.75 -4.48
CA ARG A 381 17.37 20.37 -5.59
C ARG A 381 16.95 18.91 -5.49
N PHE A 382 17.92 18.03 -5.18
CA PHE A 382 17.66 16.59 -5.07
C PHE A 382 16.65 16.25 -3.96
N PHE A 383 16.93 16.66 -2.73
CA PHE A 383 16.06 16.32 -1.60
C PHE A 383 14.70 17.02 -1.68
N GLY A 384 14.63 18.24 -2.22
CA GLY A 384 13.35 18.91 -2.51
C GLY A 384 12.50 18.14 -3.52
N HIS A 385 13.11 17.59 -4.58
CA HIS A 385 12.43 16.77 -5.56
C HIS A 385 12.01 15.40 -4.99
N VAL A 386 12.89 14.73 -4.27
CA VAL A 386 12.59 13.39 -3.71
C VAL A 386 11.48 13.44 -2.67
N TYR A 387 11.37 14.51 -1.89
CA TYR A 387 10.28 14.66 -0.91
C TYR A 387 9.03 15.34 -1.49
N SER A 388 8.77 15.15 -2.77
CA SER A 388 7.60 15.68 -3.48
C SER A 388 6.68 14.55 -3.98
N ASP A 389 5.65 14.91 -4.76
CA ASP A 389 4.76 13.97 -5.47
C ASP A 389 5.48 13.15 -6.55
N ALA A 390 6.61 13.64 -7.03
CA ALA A 390 7.48 12.87 -7.92
C ALA A 390 8.28 11.77 -7.20
N GLY A 391 8.32 11.78 -5.86
CA GLY A 391 9.09 10.86 -5.03
C GLY A 391 8.32 10.29 -3.85
N ILE A 392 8.73 10.63 -2.63
CA ILE A 392 8.19 10.04 -1.38
C ILE A 392 6.69 10.27 -1.22
N LEU A 393 6.18 11.46 -1.56
CA LEU A 393 4.75 11.78 -1.48
C LEU A 393 3.97 11.36 -2.75
N GLY A 394 4.60 10.66 -3.67
CA GLY A 394 4.08 10.23 -4.94
C GLY A 394 3.09 9.06 -4.87
N PRO A 395 2.90 8.34 -6.00
CA PRO A 395 1.89 7.29 -6.12
C PRO A 395 1.98 6.19 -5.06
N THR A 396 3.19 5.82 -4.62
CA THR A 396 3.40 4.78 -3.61
C THR A 396 2.81 5.17 -2.25
N THR A 397 3.04 6.40 -1.81
CA THR A 397 2.47 6.93 -0.56
C THR A 397 0.99 7.29 -0.71
N ALA A 398 0.56 7.75 -1.89
CA ALA A 398 -0.85 7.97 -2.19
C ALA A 398 -1.67 6.72 -1.91
N VAL A 399 -1.25 5.60 -2.50
CA VAL A 399 -1.92 4.30 -2.35
C VAL A 399 -1.78 3.76 -0.93
N SER A 400 -0.62 3.93 -0.29
CA SER A 400 -0.38 3.52 1.09
C SER A 400 -1.33 4.22 2.07
N SER A 401 -1.50 5.54 1.93
CA SER A 401 -2.35 6.34 2.81
C SER A 401 -3.86 6.16 2.57
N THR A 402 -4.26 5.62 1.43
CA THR A 402 -5.67 5.45 1.04
C THR A 402 -6.10 3.99 1.03
N TYR A 403 -5.73 3.26 -0.02
CA TYR A 403 -6.26 1.92 -0.25
C TYR A 403 -5.62 0.87 0.65
N ILE A 404 -4.29 0.90 0.79
CA ILE A 404 -3.56 -0.16 1.52
C ILE A 404 -3.96 -0.16 3.00
N ILE A 405 -3.94 1.00 3.66
CA ILE A 405 -4.31 1.07 5.08
C ILE A 405 -5.75 0.64 5.31
N LEU A 406 -6.67 0.95 4.40
CA LEU A 406 -8.06 0.52 4.46
C LEU A 406 -8.18 -1.00 4.43
N PHE A 407 -7.47 -1.67 3.51
CA PHE A 407 -7.50 -3.12 3.41
C PHE A 407 -6.74 -3.82 4.54
N ILE A 408 -5.71 -3.18 5.12
CA ILE A 408 -5.09 -3.66 6.36
C ILE A 408 -6.08 -3.59 7.53
N ILE A 409 -6.88 -2.52 7.63
CA ILE A 409 -7.94 -2.43 8.63
C ILE A 409 -8.96 -3.56 8.41
N PHE A 410 -9.39 -3.77 7.17
CA PHE A 410 -10.29 -4.87 6.82
C PHE A 410 -9.70 -6.24 7.20
N ALA A 411 -8.44 -6.51 6.86
CA ALA A 411 -7.75 -7.74 7.22
C ALA A 411 -7.66 -7.94 8.75
N ALA A 412 -7.35 -6.88 9.49
CA ALA A 412 -7.31 -6.92 10.95
C ALA A 412 -8.69 -7.22 11.57
N PHE A 413 -9.77 -6.69 10.98
CA PHE A 413 -11.15 -7.02 11.39
C PHE A 413 -11.50 -8.47 11.09
N LEU A 414 -11.11 -9.00 9.91
CA LEU A 414 -11.29 -10.42 9.58
C LEU A 414 -10.50 -11.33 10.53
N GLN A 415 -9.30 -10.94 10.92
CA GLN A 415 -8.48 -11.68 11.88
C GLN A 415 -9.09 -11.63 13.29
N ALA A 416 -9.49 -10.44 13.77
CA ALA A 416 -10.10 -10.27 15.08
C ALA A 416 -11.46 -10.99 15.21
N SER A 417 -12.22 -11.11 14.12
CA SER A 417 -13.47 -11.86 14.04
C SER A 417 -13.29 -13.38 13.87
N LYS A 418 -12.02 -13.85 13.70
CA LYS A 418 -11.68 -15.26 13.43
C LYS A 418 -12.26 -15.82 12.12
N VAL A 419 -12.64 -14.96 11.20
CA VAL A 419 -13.08 -15.38 9.84
C VAL A 419 -11.89 -15.97 9.06
N GLY A 420 -10.67 -15.48 9.27
CA GLY A 420 -9.47 -16.05 8.66
C GLY A 420 -9.25 -17.54 9.01
N ASP A 421 -9.45 -17.92 10.27
CA ASP A 421 -9.35 -19.32 10.71
C ASP A 421 -10.37 -20.22 9.99
N TYR A 422 -11.57 -19.68 9.71
CA TYR A 422 -12.56 -20.39 8.93
C TYR A 422 -12.10 -20.65 7.48
N PHE A 423 -11.43 -19.71 6.84
CA PHE A 423 -10.93 -19.90 5.45
C PHE A 423 -9.92 -21.04 5.37
N VAL A 424 -9.01 -21.11 6.34
CA VAL A 424 -8.03 -22.20 6.43
C VAL A 424 -8.75 -23.55 6.66
N ASN A 425 -9.70 -23.60 7.61
CA ASN A 425 -10.48 -24.82 7.86
C ASN A 425 -11.35 -25.24 6.66
N PHE A 426 -11.89 -24.28 5.91
CA PHE A 426 -12.62 -24.54 4.68
C PHE A 426 -11.71 -25.16 3.61
N ALA A 427 -10.48 -24.66 3.45
CA ALA A 427 -9.49 -25.24 2.56
C ALA A 427 -9.13 -26.67 2.95
N PHE A 428 -9.00 -26.98 4.25
CA PHE A 428 -8.80 -28.35 4.75
C PHE A 428 -9.97 -29.27 4.39
N ALA A 429 -11.19 -28.81 4.59
CA ALA A 429 -12.39 -29.59 4.27
C ALA A 429 -12.53 -29.85 2.76
N ALA A 430 -12.12 -28.90 1.91
CA ALA A 430 -12.25 -28.98 0.45
C ALA A 430 -11.15 -29.83 -0.22
N ALA A 431 -9.89 -29.67 0.19
CA ALA A 431 -8.72 -30.20 -0.51
C ALA A 431 -7.95 -31.29 0.25
N GLY A 432 -8.18 -31.45 1.56
CA GLY A 432 -7.35 -32.33 2.40
C GLY A 432 -7.40 -33.82 2.05
N ARG A 433 -8.50 -34.31 1.46
CA ARG A 433 -8.63 -35.72 1.01
C ARG A 433 -7.87 -36.04 -0.29
N ALA A 434 -7.52 -35.02 -1.06
CA ALA A 434 -6.84 -35.21 -2.34
C ALA A 434 -5.41 -35.77 -2.14
N ARG A 435 -4.85 -36.41 -3.17
CA ARG A 435 -3.45 -36.84 -3.19
C ARG A 435 -2.53 -35.67 -2.84
N GLY A 436 -1.60 -35.85 -1.88
CA GLY A 436 -0.77 -34.76 -1.39
C GLY A 436 -1.57 -33.68 -0.62
N GLY A 437 -2.67 -34.07 0.05
CA GLY A 437 -3.67 -33.18 0.66
C GLY A 437 -3.15 -31.93 1.35
N PRO A 438 -2.21 -32.00 2.32
CA PRO A 438 -1.69 -30.83 2.99
C PRO A 438 -1.08 -29.77 2.06
N ALA A 439 -0.41 -30.19 0.99
CA ALA A 439 0.16 -29.25 0.02
C ALA A 439 -0.92 -28.56 -0.83
N LYS A 440 -1.98 -29.29 -1.19
CA LYS A 440 -3.15 -28.70 -1.88
C LYS A 440 -3.95 -27.78 -0.97
N VAL A 441 -4.07 -28.13 0.31
CA VAL A 441 -4.65 -27.24 1.33
C VAL A 441 -3.85 -25.95 1.43
N ALA A 442 -2.51 -26.04 1.44
CA ALA A 442 -1.64 -24.86 1.44
C ALA A 442 -1.94 -23.95 0.23
N ILE A 443 -2.13 -24.52 -0.98
CA ILE A 443 -2.45 -23.76 -2.19
C ILE A 443 -3.79 -23.00 -2.02
N PHE A 444 -4.86 -23.68 -1.59
CA PHE A 444 -6.17 -23.07 -1.41
C PHE A 444 -6.20 -22.09 -0.24
N ALA A 445 -5.61 -22.44 0.91
CA ALA A 445 -5.56 -21.58 2.09
C ALA A 445 -4.76 -20.31 1.81
N SER A 446 -3.57 -20.44 1.18
CA SER A 446 -2.73 -19.28 0.83
C SER A 446 -3.33 -18.43 -0.29
N GLY A 447 -4.10 -19.04 -1.20
CA GLY A 447 -4.90 -18.29 -2.18
C GLY A 447 -5.97 -17.42 -1.50
N LEU A 448 -6.73 -17.98 -0.57
CA LEU A 448 -7.79 -17.25 0.16
C LEU A 448 -7.22 -16.20 1.13
N MET A 449 -6.16 -16.54 1.87
CA MET A 449 -5.53 -15.61 2.81
C MET A 449 -4.66 -14.57 2.10
N GLY A 450 -4.02 -14.94 0.98
CA GLY A 450 -3.18 -14.06 0.19
C GLY A 450 -3.93 -12.89 -0.44
N MET A 451 -5.21 -13.11 -0.78
CA MET A 451 -6.10 -12.02 -1.20
C MET A 451 -6.23 -10.90 -0.17
N ILE A 452 -5.97 -11.20 1.12
CA ILE A 452 -6.23 -10.30 2.24
C ILE A 452 -4.93 -9.71 2.78
N ASN A 453 -3.87 -10.53 2.87
CA ASN A 453 -2.62 -10.16 3.57
C ASN A 453 -1.76 -9.13 2.81
N GLY A 454 -1.92 -9.01 1.49
CA GLY A 454 -1.21 -8.03 0.67
C GLY A 454 0.30 -8.21 0.50
N THR A 455 0.94 -9.19 1.20
CA THR A 455 2.37 -9.51 1.08
C THR A 455 2.61 -11.02 1.05
N SER A 456 3.55 -11.50 0.18
CA SER A 456 3.87 -12.93 0.07
C SER A 456 4.46 -13.49 1.37
N ALA A 457 5.44 -12.80 1.95
CA ALA A 457 6.10 -13.25 3.18
C ALA A 457 5.13 -13.30 4.36
N GLY A 458 4.28 -12.26 4.53
CA GLY A 458 3.25 -12.25 5.58
C GLY A 458 2.23 -13.37 5.40
N ASN A 459 1.87 -13.72 4.16
CA ASN A 459 0.98 -14.84 3.89
C ASN A 459 1.64 -16.19 4.22
N VAL A 460 2.93 -16.36 3.89
CA VAL A 460 3.72 -17.55 4.29
C VAL A 460 3.72 -17.74 5.80
N VAL A 461 3.86 -16.67 6.57
CA VAL A 461 3.84 -16.76 8.05
C VAL A 461 2.44 -17.15 8.54
N ALA A 462 1.40 -16.51 7.99
CA ALA A 462 0.02 -16.74 8.42
C ALA A 462 -0.47 -18.17 8.15
N THR A 463 -0.22 -18.71 6.95
CA THR A 463 -0.71 -20.04 6.54
C THR A 463 0.34 -21.13 6.74
N GLY A 464 1.62 -20.82 6.48
CA GLY A 464 2.73 -21.77 6.53
C GLY A 464 3.07 -22.27 7.92
N SER A 465 2.80 -21.47 8.96
CA SER A 465 2.93 -21.93 10.37
C SER A 465 2.09 -23.20 10.65
N LEU A 466 0.97 -23.36 9.95
CA LEU A 466 0.10 -24.53 10.05
C LEU A 466 0.36 -25.56 8.95
N THR A 467 0.48 -25.13 7.69
CA THR A 467 0.53 -26.04 6.53
C THR A 467 1.89 -26.71 6.36
N ILE A 468 3.01 -26.00 6.62
CA ILE A 468 4.37 -26.56 6.50
C ILE A 468 4.61 -27.74 7.45
N PRO A 469 4.30 -27.65 8.77
CA PRO A 469 4.41 -28.79 9.66
C PRO A 469 3.56 -29.99 9.22
N LEU A 470 2.35 -29.76 8.70
CA LEU A 470 1.49 -30.83 8.20
C LEU A 470 2.02 -31.48 6.93
N MET A 471 2.57 -30.70 5.97
CA MET A 471 3.25 -31.25 4.80
C MET A 471 4.44 -32.13 5.20
N LYS A 472 5.25 -31.70 6.18
CA LYS A 472 6.36 -32.48 6.72
C LYS A 472 5.88 -33.79 7.37
N LYS A 473 4.78 -33.76 8.14
CA LYS A 473 4.20 -34.94 8.80
C LYS A 473 3.75 -36.00 7.81
N VAL A 474 3.24 -35.63 6.63
CA VAL A 474 2.83 -36.60 5.58
C VAL A 474 3.96 -37.01 4.65
N GLY A 475 5.18 -36.55 4.85
CA GLY A 475 6.39 -37.03 4.17
C GLY A 475 7.00 -36.08 3.13
N TYR A 476 6.54 -34.84 3.00
CA TYR A 476 7.23 -33.85 2.16
C TYR A 476 8.59 -33.48 2.77
N HIS A 477 9.61 -33.38 1.90
CA HIS A 477 10.89 -32.83 2.31
C HIS A 477 10.74 -31.38 2.82
N LYS A 478 11.56 -30.98 3.81
CA LYS A 478 11.51 -29.62 4.41
C LYS A 478 11.55 -28.53 3.35
N LYS A 479 12.47 -28.62 2.37
CA LYS A 479 12.60 -27.64 1.27
C LYS A 479 11.38 -27.60 0.36
N THR A 480 10.78 -28.76 0.04
CA THR A 480 9.58 -28.84 -0.79
C THR A 480 8.37 -28.28 -0.07
N ALA A 481 8.19 -28.60 1.21
CA ALA A 481 7.09 -28.03 2.02
C ALA A 481 7.17 -26.50 2.07
N GLY A 482 8.36 -25.95 2.34
CA GLY A 482 8.59 -24.51 2.27
C GLY A 482 8.36 -23.93 0.87
N ALA A 483 8.80 -24.62 -0.16
CA ALA A 483 8.67 -24.17 -1.55
C ALA A 483 7.22 -24.12 -2.04
N VAL A 484 6.40 -25.13 -1.69
CA VAL A 484 4.95 -25.12 -2.01
C VAL A 484 4.26 -23.94 -1.36
N GLU A 485 4.53 -23.72 -0.07
CA GLU A 485 3.93 -22.61 0.68
C GLU A 485 4.35 -21.25 0.11
N ALA A 486 5.64 -21.06 -0.19
CA ALA A 486 6.15 -19.84 -0.79
C ALA A 486 5.52 -19.53 -2.15
N ALA A 487 5.41 -20.54 -3.03
CA ALA A 487 4.79 -20.40 -4.33
C ALA A 487 3.28 -20.10 -4.20
N ALA A 488 2.56 -20.83 -3.34
CA ALA A 488 1.14 -20.60 -3.11
C ALA A 488 0.85 -19.20 -2.56
N SER A 489 1.62 -18.77 -1.56
CA SER A 489 1.49 -17.45 -0.93
C SER A 489 1.80 -16.31 -1.89
N THR A 490 2.73 -16.51 -2.81
CA THR A 490 3.08 -15.53 -3.85
C THR A 490 1.93 -15.34 -4.84
N GLY A 491 1.27 -16.41 -5.27
CA GLY A 491 0.11 -16.34 -6.15
C GLY A 491 -1.09 -15.60 -5.56
N GLY A 492 -1.24 -15.60 -4.24
CA GLY A 492 -2.31 -14.87 -3.55
C GLY A 492 -2.31 -13.37 -3.84
N GLN A 493 -1.16 -12.78 -4.20
CA GLN A 493 -1.05 -11.37 -4.53
C GLN A 493 -1.56 -11.00 -5.93
N ILE A 494 -1.75 -11.97 -6.79
CA ILE A 494 -2.36 -11.77 -8.11
C ILE A 494 -3.87 -12.05 -8.05
N MET A 495 -4.33 -12.73 -6.99
CA MET A 495 -5.73 -13.20 -6.88
C MET A 495 -6.69 -12.07 -6.52
N PRO A 496 -7.69 -11.76 -7.38
CA PRO A 496 -8.78 -10.84 -7.01
C PRO A 496 -9.61 -11.40 -5.85
N PRO A 497 -10.32 -10.54 -5.06
CA PRO A 497 -10.68 -9.16 -5.36
C PRO A 497 -9.75 -8.10 -4.78
N ILE A 498 -8.85 -8.41 -3.81
CA ILE A 498 -8.03 -7.39 -3.16
C ILE A 498 -6.65 -7.33 -3.80
N MET A 499 -6.08 -8.49 -4.15
CA MET A 499 -4.76 -8.60 -4.75
C MET A 499 -3.63 -8.11 -3.82
N GLY A 500 -2.40 -8.03 -4.31
CA GLY A 500 -1.33 -7.33 -3.61
C GLY A 500 -1.46 -5.81 -3.75
N ALA A 501 -0.85 -5.09 -2.82
CA ALA A 501 -0.87 -3.61 -2.81
C ALA A 501 -0.31 -2.97 -4.11
N GLY A 502 0.50 -3.71 -4.88
CA GLY A 502 0.97 -3.27 -6.20
C GLY A 502 -0.13 -3.03 -7.23
N ALA A 503 -1.26 -3.73 -7.15
CA ALA A 503 -2.39 -3.51 -8.06
C ALA A 503 -3.06 -2.15 -7.85
N PHE A 504 -3.10 -1.65 -6.62
CA PHE A 504 -3.58 -0.29 -6.34
C PHE A 504 -2.60 0.79 -6.83
N ILE A 505 -1.29 0.51 -6.73
CA ILE A 505 -0.26 1.39 -7.33
C ILE A 505 -0.42 1.39 -8.85
N MET A 506 -0.76 0.24 -9.46
CA MET A 506 -1.06 0.18 -10.89
C MET A 506 -2.23 1.09 -11.26
N ALA A 507 -3.33 1.04 -10.53
CA ALA A 507 -4.49 1.90 -10.75
C ALA A 507 -4.12 3.40 -10.64
N GLU A 508 -3.32 3.77 -9.65
CA GLU A 508 -2.88 5.16 -9.44
C GLU A 508 -1.94 5.67 -10.54
N ILE A 509 -0.98 4.84 -10.99
CA ILE A 509 -0.02 5.21 -12.04
C ILE A 509 -0.68 5.25 -13.41
N THR A 510 -1.55 4.29 -13.72
CA THR A 510 -2.15 4.14 -15.06
C THR A 510 -3.43 4.96 -15.24
N GLY A 511 -4.09 5.34 -14.14
CA GLY A 511 -5.44 5.93 -14.18
C GLY A 511 -6.54 4.93 -14.55
N ILE A 512 -6.21 3.64 -14.73
CA ILE A 512 -7.18 2.58 -15.02
C ILE A 512 -7.95 2.25 -13.74
N PRO A 513 -9.29 2.20 -13.78
CA PRO A 513 -10.10 1.83 -12.63
C PRO A 513 -9.68 0.48 -12.05
N TYR A 514 -9.58 0.41 -10.70
CA TYR A 514 -9.17 -0.82 -10.03
C TYR A 514 -10.02 -2.04 -10.39
N GLN A 515 -11.32 -1.84 -10.64
CA GLN A 515 -12.24 -2.90 -11.06
C GLN A 515 -11.81 -3.57 -12.37
N GLU A 516 -11.33 -2.80 -13.34
CA GLU A 516 -10.85 -3.32 -14.62
C GLU A 516 -9.57 -4.13 -14.43
N ILE A 517 -8.64 -3.64 -13.59
CA ILE A 517 -7.42 -4.35 -13.23
C ILE A 517 -7.75 -5.68 -12.54
N ALA A 518 -8.71 -5.68 -11.59
CA ALA A 518 -9.13 -6.87 -10.88
C ALA A 518 -9.80 -7.91 -11.81
N ILE A 519 -10.61 -7.46 -12.77
CA ILE A 519 -11.21 -8.34 -13.79
C ILE A 519 -10.12 -8.95 -14.69
N ALA A 520 -9.19 -8.13 -15.18
CA ALA A 520 -8.07 -8.60 -16.00
C ALA A 520 -7.18 -9.64 -15.29
N ALA A 521 -7.10 -9.57 -13.97
CA ALA A 521 -6.31 -10.49 -13.16
C ALA A 521 -6.91 -11.90 -13.03
N ILE A 522 -8.21 -12.10 -13.31
CA ILE A 522 -8.92 -13.37 -13.02
C ILE A 522 -8.26 -14.56 -13.71
N ILE A 523 -8.09 -14.51 -15.02
CA ILE A 523 -7.52 -15.64 -15.79
C ILE A 523 -6.04 -15.83 -15.45
N PRO A 524 -5.17 -14.81 -15.43
CA PRO A 524 -3.79 -14.97 -15.01
C PRO A 524 -3.62 -15.57 -13.61
N ALA A 525 -4.47 -15.19 -12.65
CA ALA A 525 -4.46 -15.76 -11.30
C ALA A 525 -4.88 -17.24 -11.31
N VAL A 526 -5.95 -17.59 -12.01
CA VAL A 526 -6.38 -18.98 -12.15
C VAL A 526 -5.29 -19.84 -12.80
N LEU A 527 -4.65 -19.35 -13.87
CA LEU A 527 -3.54 -20.05 -14.52
C LEU A 527 -2.34 -20.25 -13.58
N TYR A 528 -2.04 -19.25 -12.75
CA TYR A 528 -1.01 -19.37 -11.73
C TYR A 528 -1.31 -20.51 -10.75
N PHE A 529 -2.49 -20.50 -10.14
CA PHE A 529 -2.87 -21.52 -9.15
C PHE A 529 -3.03 -22.90 -9.76
N VAL A 530 -3.52 -22.99 -11.00
CA VAL A 530 -3.57 -24.26 -11.76
C VAL A 530 -2.14 -24.77 -11.98
N SER A 531 -1.19 -23.93 -12.35
CA SER A 531 0.20 -24.35 -12.55
C SER A 531 0.82 -24.91 -11.28
N VAL A 532 0.71 -24.19 -10.16
CA VAL A 532 1.23 -24.63 -8.86
C VAL A 532 0.53 -25.92 -8.39
N TYR A 533 -0.78 -26.01 -8.57
CA TYR A 533 -1.55 -27.21 -8.23
C TYR A 533 -1.09 -28.45 -9.01
N LEU A 534 -0.91 -28.33 -10.32
CA LEU A 534 -0.44 -29.42 -11.19
C LEU A 534 0.98 -29.85 -10.82
N MET A 535 1.89 -28.89 -10.59
CA MET A 535 3.25 -29.18 -10.18
C MET A 535 3.30 -29.96 -8.85
N VAL A 536 2.49 -29.56 -7.88
CA VAL A 536 2.38 -30.25 -6.58
C VAL A 536 1.69 -31.61 -6.73
N ASP A 537 0.68 -31.75 -7.58
CA ASP A 537 -0.01 -33.02 -7.82
C ASP A 537 0.91 -34.06 -8.48
N PHE A 538 1.70 -33.65 -9.48
CA PHE A 538 2.68 -34.52 -10.11
C PHE A 538 3.80 -34.94 -9.16
N GLU A 539 4.28 -34.01 -8.32
CA GLU A 539 5.28 -34.35 -7.29
C GLU A 539 4.72 -35.32 -6.26
N ALA A 540 3.49 -35.08 -5.77
CA ALA A 540 2.79 -35.99 -4.86
C ALA A 540 2.56 -37.39 -5.50
N ALA A 541 2.33 -37.44 -6.82
CA ALA A 541 2.21 -38.71 -7.56
C ALA A 541 3.53 -39.49 -7.58
N LYS A 542 4.65 -38.83 -7.89
CA LYS A 542 5.98 -39.42 -7.86
C LYS A 542 6.36 -39.99 -6.49
N LEU A 543 6.00 -39.28 -5.43
CA LEU A 543 6.30 -39.65 -4.05
C LEU A 543 5.29 -40.67 -3.49
N GLY A 544 4.27 -41.08 -4.24
CA GLY A 544 3.24 -42.02 -3.80
C GLY A 544 2.41 -41.53 -2.61
N MET A 545 2.27 -40.20 -2.46
CA MET A 545 1.60 -39.57 -1.31
C MET A 545 0.10 -39.80 -1.32
N ARG A 546 -0.46 -39.95 -0.12
CA ARG A 546 -1.91 -40.10 0.11
C ARG A 546 -2.50 -38.77 0.64
N GLY A 547 -3.83 -38.66 0.62
CA GLY A 547 -4.56 -37.59 1.29
C GLY A 547 -4.54 -37.76 2.82
N MET A 548 -5.01 -36.71 3.52
CA MET A 548 -5.25 -36.78 4.97
C MET A 548 -6.40 -37.74 5.31
N ARG A 549 -6.38 -38.28 6.53
CA ARG A 549 -7.46 -39.12 7.04
C ARG A 549 -8.72 -38.31 7.28
N GLU A 550 -9.87 -38.96 7.18
CA GLU A 550 -11.19 -38.32 7.34
C GLU A 550 -11.42 -37.78 8.77
N ASP A 551 -10.82 -38.44 9.77
CA ASP A 551 -10.87 -38.05 11.18
C ASP A 551 -10.02 -36.81 11.52
N GLU A 552 -9.01 -36.53 10.69
CA GLU A 552 -8.15 -35.33 10.82
C GLU A 552 -8.74 -34.08 10.14
N LEU A 553 -9.82 -34.23 9.38
CA LEU A 553 -10.40 -33.15 8.57
C LEU A 553 -11.66 -32.52 9.20
N PRO A 554 -11.82 -31.21 9.09
CA PRO A 554 -13.09 -30.57 9.44
C PRO A 554 -14.24 -31.14 8.60
N LYS A 555 -15.40 -31.39 9.23
CA LYS A 555 -16.57 -31.90 8.52
C LYS A 555 -17.08 -30.88 7.50
N PHE A 556 -17.08 -31.25 6.22
CA PHE A 556 -17.47 -30.35 5.11
C PHE A 556 -18.86 -29.73 5.31
N ASN A 557 -19.83 -30.51 5.78
CA ASN A 557 -21.20 -30.03 6.07
C ASN A 557 -21.24 -28.94 7.17
N LYS A 558 -20.30 -28.97 8.14
CA LYS A 558 -20.18 -27.92 9.14
C LYS A 558 -19.63 -26.66 8.53
N MET A 559 -18.65 -26.79 7.63
CA MET A 559 -18.05 -25.63 6.93
C MET A 559 -19.07 -24.96 6.00
N VAL A 560 -19.85 -25.72 5.23
CA VAL A 560 -20.89 -25.19 4.35
C VAL A 560 -21.95 -24.42 5.13
N ARG A 561 -22.34 -24.88 6.34
CA ARG A 561 -23.28 -24.12 7.20
C ARG A 561 -22.75 -22.78 7.66
N GLN A 562 -21.45 -22.57 7.68
CA GLN A 562 -20.79 -21.34 8.08
C GLN A 562 -20.35 -20.49 6.88
N ILE A 563 -20.83 -20.79 5.67
CA ILE A 563 -20.45 -20.07 4.42
C ILE A 563 -20.79 -18.57 4.48
N TYR A 564 -21.72 -18.17 5.37
CA TYR A 564 -22.02 -16.76 5.61
C TYR A 564 -20.81 -15.93 6.08
N LEU A 565 -19.75 -16.58 6.57
CA LEU A 565 -18.49 -15.92 6.92
C LEU A 565 -17.74 -15.33 5.69
N PHE A 566 -18.10 -15.73 4.46
CA PHE A 566 -17.64 -15.08 3.24
C PHE A 566 -18.38 -13.77 2.92
N ILE A 567 -19.49 -13.44 3.61
CA ILE A 567 -20.31 -12.24 3.35
C ILE A 567 -19.47 -10.95 3.25
N PRO A 568 -18.48 -10.67 4.12
CA PRO A 568 -17.66 -9.45 3.98
C PRO A 568 -16.94 -9.38 2.63
N ILE A 569 -16.42 -10.50 2.12
CA ILE A 569 -15.76 -10.56 0.81
C ILE A 569 -16.77 -10.42 -0.32
N VAL A 570 -17.95 -11.06 -0.18
CA VAL A 570 -19.02 -10.93 -1.17
C VAL A 570 -19.52 -9.49 -1.26
N ILE A 571 -19.68 -8.80 -0.12
CA ILE A 571 -20.06 -7.39 -0.10
C ILE A 571 -19.00 -6.52 -0.77
N LEU A 572 -17.71 -6.79 -0.51
CA LEU A 572 -16.62 -6.09 -1.17
C LEU A 572 -16.71 -6.21 -2.69
N ILE A 573 -16.80 -7.44 -3.18
CA ILE A 573 -16.89 -7.75 -4.62
C ILE A 573 -18.14 -7.09 -5.21
N TYR A 574 -19.29 -7.27 -4.59
CA TYR A 574 -20.54 -6.73 -5.07
C TYR A 574 -20.56 -5.20 -5.13
N ALA A 575 -20.02 -4.53 -4.09
CA ALA A 575 -19.92 -3.07 -4.07
C ALA A 575 -18.99 -2.55 -5.18
N LEU A 576 -17.87 -3.24 -5.45
CA LEU A 576 -16.98 -2.88 -6.56
C LEU A 576 -17.67 -3.04 -7.92
N PHE A 577 -18.42 -4.13 -8.14
CA PHE A 577 -19.17 -4.33 -9.40
C PHE A 577 -20.33 -3.34 -9.57
N LEU A 578 -20.90 -2.82 -8.48
CA LEU A 578 -21.88 -1.73 -8.53
C LEU A 578 -21.26 -0.35 -8.87
N GLY A 579 -19.94 -0.27 -9.06
CA GLY A 579 -19.23 0.97 -9.37
C GLY A 579 -18.92 1.85 -8.14
N TYR A 580 -19.07 1.32 -6.92
CA TYR A 580 -18.64 2.08 -5.72
C TYR A 580 -17.13 2.24 -5.69
N SER A 581 -16.66 3.36 -5.12
CA SER A 581 -15.23 3.58 -4.91
C SER A 581 -14.63 2.48 -4.02
N VAL A 582 -13.37 2.16 -4.23
CA VAL A 582 -12.61 1.18 -3.43
C VAL A 582 -12.69 1.49 -1.93
N ILE A 583 -12.65 2.78 -1.56
CA ILE A 583 -12.76 3.23 -0.17
C ILE A 583 -14.13 2.86 0.41
N ARG A 584 -15.20 3.16 -0.30
CA ARG A 584 -16.58 2.85 0.14
C ARG A 584 -16.80 1.33 0.23
N ALA A 585 -16.35 0.58 -0.78
CA ALA A 585 -16.45 -0.88 -0.79
C ALA A 585 -15.67 -1.54 0.37
N GLY A 586 -14.43 -1.12 0.62
CA GLY A 586 -13.60 -1.61 1.72
C GLY A 586 -14.15 -1.25 3.10
N THR A 587 -14.73 -0.05 3.26
CA THR A 587 -15.39 0.36 4.51
C THR A 587 -16.62 -0.50 4.79
N LEU A 588 -17.48 -0.72 3.77
CA LEU A 588 -18.67 -1.58 3.89
C LEU A 588 -18.28 -3.02 4.26
N ALA A 589 -17.22 -3.55 3.62
CA ALA A 589 -16.71 -4.88 3.93
C ALA A 589 -16.17 -4.98 5.37
N THR A 590 -15.50 -3.94 5.86
CA THR A 590 -15.00 -3.88 7.25
C THR A 590 -16.14 -3.87 8.26
N VAL A 591 -17.18 -3.08 8.02
CA VAL A 591 -18.40 -3.07 8.85
C VAL A 591 -19.09 -4.42 8.79
N ALA A 592 -19.21 -5.02 7.59
CA ALA A 592 -19.79 -6.34 7.42
C ALA A 592 -19.02 -7.43 8.20
N ALA A 593 -17.69 -7.38 8.26
CA ALA A 593 -16.88 -8.31 9.05
C ALA A 593 -17.21 -8.22 10.55
N ALA A 594 -17.37 -7.01 11.06
CA ALA A 594 -17.80 -6.80 12.46
C ALA A 594 -19.21 -7.33 12.71
N VAL A 595 -20.18 -7.03 11.85
CA VAL A 595 -21.59 -7.44 11.99
C VAL A 595 -21.73 -8.95 11.86
N VAL A 596 -21.08 -9.58 10.88
CA VAL A 596 -21.12 -11.04 10.68
C VAL A 596 -20.53 -11.79 11.88
N SER A 597 -19.55 -11.21 12.58
CA SER A 597 -19.01 -11.80 13.80
C SER A 597 -20.06 -12.01 14.90
N TRP A 598 -21.13 -11.18 14.93
CA TRP A 598 -22.20 -11.33 15.90
C TRP A 598 -23.07 -12.58 15.72
N LEU A 599 -23.00 -13.19 14.53
CA LEU A 599 -23.63 -14.48 14.24
C LEU A 599 -22.75 -15.67 14.66
N THR A 600 -21.54 -15.41 15.17
CA THR A 600 -20.58 -16.42 15.63
C THR A 600 -20.45 -16.41 17.16
N PRO A 601 -19.84 -17.44 17.76
CA PRO A 601 -19.47 -17.41 19.17
C PRO A 601 -18.46 -16.29 19.50
N ASN A 602 -17.66 -15.84 18.51
CA ASN A 602 -16.62 -14.83 18.65
C ASN A 602 -17.15 -13.43 18.31
N ARG A 603 -18.15 -12.96 19.09
CA ARG A 603 -18.76 -11.65 18.87
C ARG A 603 -17.76 -10.51 19.09
N MET A 604 -17.61 -9.64 18.10
CA MET A 604 -16.80 -8.43 18.25
C MET A 604 -17.52 -7.37 19.09
N GLY A 605 -17.17 -7.28 20.38
CA GLY A 605 -17.52 -6.15 21.22
C GLY A 605 -16.55 -4.99 21.04
N LEU A 606 -16.77 -3.87 21.75
CA LEU A 606 -15.93 -2.66 21.66
C LEU A 606 -14.43 -2.95 21.85
N ARG A 607 -14.09 -3.82 22.81
CA ARG A 607 -12.68 -4.21 23.06
C ARG A 607 -12.04 -4.92 21.85
N ALA A 608 -12.79 -5.80 21.19
CA ALA A 608 -12.30 -6.50 20.00
C ALA A 608 -12.15 -5.55 18.80
N ILE A 609 -13.04 -4.56 18.65
CA ILE A 609 -12.94 -3.51 17.64
C ILE A 609 -11.68 -2.66 17.87
N LEU A 610 -11.45 -2.21 19.11
CA LEU A 610 -10.24 -1.46 19.45
C LEU A 610 -8.96 -2.28 19.20
N LYS A 611 -9.02 -3.59 19.52
CA LYS A 611 -7.91 -4.52 19.25
C LYS A 611 -7.69 -4.71 17.74
N ALA A 612 -8.74 -4.73 16.93
CA ALA A 612 -8.61 -4.79 15.48
C ALA A 612 -7.95 -3.51 14.92
N PHE A 613 -8.31 -2.33 15.40
CA PHE A 613 -7.65 -1.09 15.02
C PHE A 613 -6.18 -1.02 15.48
N GLU A 614 -5.88 -1.49 16.69
CA GLU A 614 -4.50 -1.62 17.18
C GLU A 614 -3.69 -2.51 16.24
N LEU A 615 -4.19 -3.69 15.92
CA LEU A 615 -3.56 -4.63 15.01
C LEU A 615 -3.33 -4.01 13.63
N ALA A 616 -4.34 -3.32 13.08
CA ALA A 616 -4.23 -2.62 11.82
C ALA A 616 -3.14 -1.53 11.85
N GLY A 617 -3.07 -0.73 12.90
CA GLY A 617 -2.04 0.29 13.07
C GLY A 617 -0.63 -0.29 13.10
N VAL A 618 -0.43 -1.40 13.79
CA VAL A 618 0.87 -2.10 13.84
C VAL A 618 1.23 -2.71 12.47
N MET A 619 0.29 -3.39 11.82
CA MET A 619 0.54 -4.04 10.52
C MET A 619 0.82 -3.02 9.40
N SER A 620 0.25 -1.82 9.48
CA SER A 620 0.44 -0.79 8.44
C SER A 620 1.84 -0.23 8.39
N ILE A 621 2.58 -0.18 9.51
CA ILE A 621 3.89 0.47 9.63
C ILE A 621 4.89 -0.09 8.61
N GLN A 622 4.95 -1.42 8.49
CA GLN A 622 5.88 -2.07 7.57
C GLN A 622 5.63 -1.64 6.12
N ILE A 623 4.38 -1.62 5.70
CA ILE A 623 4.03 -1.29 4.31
C ILE A 623 4.24 0.20 4.05
N ILE A 624 3.92 1.06 5.02
CA ILE A 624 4.14 2.51 4.90
C ILE A 624 5.64 2.81 4.74
N ALA A 625 6.48 2.22 5.58
CA ALA A 625 7.93 2.41 5.50
C ALA A 625 8.49 1.98 4.14
N VAL A 626 8.05 0.81 3.64
CA VAL A 626 8.45 0.26 2.34
C VAL A 626 7.97 1.14 1.19
N CYS A 627 6.71 1.60 1.21
CA CYS A 627 6.15 2.49 0.18
C CYS A 627 6.89 3.84 0.13
N ALA A 628 7.18 4.42 1.30
CA ALA A 628 7.91 5.68 1.39
C ALA A 628 9.37 5.52 0.91
N CYS A 629 10.02 4.41 1.27
CA CYS A 629 11.38 4.11 0.81
C CYS A 629 11.44 3.85 -0.71
N ALA A 630 10.47 3.12 -1.27
CA ALA A 630 10.33 2.97 -2.72
C ALA A 630 10.10 4.31 -3.42
N GLY A 631 9.38 5.23 -2.78
CA GLY A 631 9.18 6.59 -3.27
C GLY A 631 10.49 7.36 -3.45
N ILE A 632 11.51 7.11 -2.61
CA ILE A 632 12.86 7.70 -2.81
C ILE A 632 13.44 7.23 -4.15
N ILE A 633 13.37 5.93 -4.45
CA ILE A 633 13.88 5.36 -5.71
C ILE A 633 13.13 5.92 -6.90
N VAL A 634 11.78 6.00 -6.82
CA VAL A 634 10.94 6.58 -7.87
C VAL A 634 11.31 8.04 -8.12
N GLY A 635 11.55 8.82 -7.06
CA GLY A 635 12.03 10.20 -7.15
C GLY A 635 13.38 10.33 -7.83
N VAL A 636 14.32 9.42 -7.54
CA VAL A 636 15.61 9.35 -8.26
C VAL A 636 15.40 9.05 -9.74
N ILE A 637 14.58 8.04 -10.08
CA ILE A 637 14.30 7.65 -11.47
C ILE A 637 13.66 8.81 -12.23
N SER A 638 12.71 9.51 -11.61
CA SER A 638 12.04 10.68 -12.18
C SER A 638 13.01 11.84 -12.43
N LEU A 639 13.87 12.14 -11.44
CA LEU A 639 14.82 13.26 -11.54
C LEU A 639 15.92 12.99 -12.59
N THR A 640 16.47 11.79 -12.61
CA THR A 640 17.60 11.43 -13.47
C THR A 640 17.19 11.03 -14.88
N GLY A 641 15.92 10.70 -15.11
CA GLY A 641 15.43 10.21 -16.38
C GLY A 641 15.97 8.82 -16.77
N VAL A 642 16.55 8.08 -15.82
CA VAL A 642 17.14 6.76 -16.09
C VAL A 642 16.12 5.76 -16.65
N GLY A 643 14.83 5.87 -16.27
CA GLY A 643 13.76 5.05 -16.83
C GLY A 643 13.59 5.22 -18.35
N ALA A 644 13.65 6.46 -18.85
CA ALA A 644 13.56 6.72 -20.30
C ALA A 644 14.74 6.11 -21.07
N ARG A 645 15.92 6.06 -20.46
CA ARG A 645 17.12 5.45 -21.07
C ARG A 645 17.02 3.94 -21.14
N PHE A 646 16.49 3.30 -20.10
CA PHE A 646 16.15 1.87 -20.16
C PHE A 646 15.09 1.58 -21.23
N SER A 647 14.12 2.49 -21.41
CA SER A 647 13.15 2.38 -22.49
C SER A 647 13.81 2.39 -23.87
N ALA A 648 14.81 3.24 -24.11
CA ALA A 648 15.56 3.26 -25.37
C ALA A 648 16.27 1.92 -25.63
N VAL A 649 16.90 1.31 -24.63
CA VAL A 649 17.50 -0.03 -24.76
C VAL A 649 16.46 -1.10 -25.10
N LEU A 650 15.27 -1.03 -24.50
CA LEU A 650 14.17 -1.95 -24.83
C LEU A 650 13.71 -1.79 -26.27
N LEU A 651 13.65 -0.54 -26.77
CA LEU A 651 13.31 -0.25 -28.17
C LEU A 651 14.34 -0.82 -29.14
N ASP A 652 15.62 -0.65 -28.85
CA ASP A 652 16.71 -1.20 -29.68
C ASP A 652 16.67 -2.75 -29.70
N LEU A 653 16.43 -3.38 -28.56
CA LEU A 653 16.27 -4.84 -28.51
C LEU A 653 15.03 -5.32 -29.25
N ALA A 654 13.92 -4.58 -29.20
CA ALA A 654 12.68 -4.91 -29.89
C ALA A 654 12.81 -4.80 -31.41
N ALA A 655 13.67 -3.91 -31.92
CA ALA A 655 13.99 -3.83 -33.35
C ALA A 655 14.62 -5.14 -33.85
N ALA A 656 15.37 -5.87 -33.02
CA ALA A 656 15.91 -7.19 -33.33
C ALA A 656 14.87 -8.31 -33.08
N SER A 657 14.20 -8.30 -31.94
CA SER A 657 13.17 -9.28 -31.56
C SER A 657 12.31 -8.79 -30.40
N GLN A 658 11.00 -8.74 -30.58
CA GLN A 658 10.05 -8.40 -29.55
C GLN A 658 10.13 -9.35 -28.33
N LEU A 659 10.32 -10.65 -28.59
CA LEU A 659 10.49 -11.64 -27.52
C LEU A 659 11.75 -11.37 -26.68
N LEU A 660 12.85 -10.90 -27.32
CA LEU A 660 14.09 -10.56 -26.63
C LEU A 660 13.89 -9.34 -25.71
N ALA A 661 13.17 -8.32 -26.20
CA ALA A 661 12.83 -7.14 -25.37
C ALA A 661 11.97 -7.54 -24.17
N LEU A 662 10.98 -8.40 -24.35
CA LEU A 662 10.14 -8.92 -23.25
C LEU A 662 10.96 -9.73 -22.24
N PHE A 663 11.85 -10.59 -22.72
CA PHE A 663 12.74 -11.38 -21.86
C PHE A 663 13.66 -10.45 -21.03
N PHE A 664 14.21 -9.41 -21.65
CA PHE A 664 15.02 -8.43 -20.96
C PHE A 664 14.19 -7.63 -19.94
N ALA A 665 12.98 -7.21 -20.30
CA ALA A 665 12.01 -6.55 -19.39
C ALA A 665 11.69 -7.44 -18.19
N MET A 666 11.46 -8.73 -18.40
CA MET A 666 11.26 -9.72 -17.34
C MET A 666 12.47 -9.78 -16.40
N CYS A 667 13.68 -9.92 -16.96
CA CYS A 667 14.90 -9.99 -16.16
C CYS A 667 15.10 -8.74 -15.31
N ILE A 668 14.86 -7.53 -15.86
CA ILE A 668 14.97 -6.27 -15.11
C ILE A 668 13.91 -6.22 -14.01
N ALA A 669 12.65 -6.56 -14.31
CA ALA A 669 11.57 -6.53 -13.34
C ALA A 669 11.84 -7.49 -12.16
N ILE A 670 12.33 -8.69 -12.41
CA ILE A 670 12.73 -9.65 -11.39
C ILE A 670 13.91 -9.12 -10.59
N LEU A 671 14.96 -8.61 -11.26
CA LEU A 671 16.18 -8.11 -10.61
C LEU A 671 15.87 -6.94 -9.68
N LEU A 672 15.08 -5.98 -10.14
CA LEU A 672 14.64 -4.86 -9.32
C LEU A 672 13.71 -5.30 -8.18
N GLY A 673 12.97 -6.41 -8.35
CA GLY A 673 12.07 -6.94 -7.35
C GLY A 673 12.72 -7.80 -6.26
N MET A 674 13.94 -8.31 -6.51
CA MET A 674 14.63 -9.23 -5.59
C MET A 674 14.88 -8.59 -4.21
N GLY A 675 14.47 -9.27 -3.15
CA GLY A 675 14.69 -8.83 -1.78
C GLY A 675 13.83 -7.65 -1.33
N MET A 676 12.85 -7.26 -2.14
CA MET A 676 11.87 -6.23 -1.79
C MET A 676 10.47 -6.82 -1.59
N PRO A 677 9.65 -6.23 -0.72
CA PRO A 677 8.21 -6.50 -0.72
C PRO A 677 7.61 -6.13 -2.09
N THR A 678 6.62 -6.90 -2.53
CA THR A 678 6.04 -6.79 -3.88
C THR A 678 5.50 -5.40 -4.24
N THR A 679 5.04 -4.64 -3.25
CA THR A 679 4.59 -3.26 -3.41
C THR A 679 5.73 -2.36 -3.92
N ALA A 680 6.89 -2.41 -3.25
CA ALA A 680 8.08 -1.67 -3.67
C ALA A 680 8.65 -2.20 -4.98
N ALA A 681 8.72 -3.53 -5.11
CA ALA A 681 9.20 -4.20 -6.31
C ALA A 681 8.45 -3.74 -7.56
N TYR A 682 7.11 -3.71 -7.49
CA TYR A 682 6.29 -3.23 -8.60
C TYR A 682 6.47 -1.73 -8.87
N ALA A 683 6.45 -0.89 -7.82
CA ALA A 683 6.58 0.55 -8.00
C ALA A 683 7.88 0.94 -8.72
N VAL A 684 8.99 0.32 -8.30
CA VAL A 684 10.32 0.55 -8.90
C VAL A 684 10.38 -0.03 -10.32
N ALA A 685 9.97 -1.28 -10.51
CA ALA A 685 10.01 -1.92 -11.82
C ALA A 685 9.08 -1.23 -12.84
N ALA A 686 7.89 -0.79 -12.42
CA ALA A 686 6.96 -0.06 -13.27
C ALA A 686 7.54 1.30 -13.73
N SER A 687 8.26 2.01 -12.85
CA SER A 687 8.88 3.29 -13.22
C SER A 687 10.03 3.15 -14.23
N VAL A 688 10.67 1.97 -14.31
CA VAL A 688 11.81 1.72 -15.22
C VAL A 688 11.35 1.02 -16.49
N VAL A 689 10.54 -0.04 -16.37
CA VAL A 689 10.27 -1.01 -17.45
C VAL A 689 8.97 -0.69 -18.20
N ALA A 690 7.91 -0.31 -17.48
CA ALA A 690 6.61 -0.14 -18.10
C ALA A 690 6.57 0.95 -19.18
N PRO A 691 7.22 2.13 -19.02
CA PRO A 691 7.25 3.14 -20.08
C PRO A 691 7.84 2.63 -21.39
N GLY A 692 8.90 1.80 -21.31
CA GLY A 692 9.52 1.20 -22.51
C GLY A 692 8.59 0.24 -23.22
N LEU A 693 7.87 -0.60 -22.49
CA LEU A 693 6.89 -1.51 -23.07
C LEU A 693 5.72 -0.75 -23.73
N VAL A 694 5.24 0.32 -23.11
CA VAL A 694 4.18 1.17 -23.69
C VAL A 694 4.68 1.87 -24.97
N GLN A 695 5.92 2.37 -25.01
CA GLN A 695 6.52 2.96 -26.22
C GLN A 695 6.69 1.95 -27.37
N LEU A 696 6.79 0.65 -27.07
CA LEU A 696 6.73 -0.43 -28.07
C LEU A 696 5.33 -0.66 -28.67
N GLY A 697 4.34 0.15 -28.28
CA GLY A 697 2.96 0.00 -28.73
C GLY A 697 2.14 -1.03 -27.95
N ILE A 698 2.65 -1.53 -26.81
CA ILE A 698 1.93 -2.47 -25.96
C ILE A 698 0.86 -1.71 -25.18
N PRO A 699 -0.41 -2.21 -25.10
CA PRO A 699 -1.44 -1.60 -24.28
C PRO A 699 -0.98 -1.38 -22.84
N GLN A 700 -1.33 -0.24 -22.25
CA GLN A 700 -0.86 0.18 -20.95
C GLN A 700 -1.15 -0.87 -19.85
N LEU A 701 -2.38 -1.42 -19.84
CA LEU A 701 -2.77 -2.47 -18.90
C LEU A 701 -1.88 -3.70 -19.03
N THR A 702 -1.66 -4.20 -20.25
CA THR A 702 -0.83 -5.37 -20.54
C THR A 702 0.62 -5.16 -20.11
N ALA A 703 1.20 -3.98 -20.43
CA ALA A 703 2.57 -3.62 -20.06
C ALA A 703 2.75 -3.58 -18.53
N HIS A 704 1.86 -2.90 -17.82
CA HIS A 704 1.90 -2.81 -16.38
C HIS A 704 1.58 -4.15 -15.69
N PHE A 705 0.68 -4.96 -16.25
CA PHE A 705 0.36 -6.30 -15.74
C PHE A 705 1.55 -7.26 -15.90
N PHE A 706 2.26 -7.17 -17.02
CA PHE A 706 3.49 -7.93 -17.27
C PHE A 706 4.56 -7.62 -16.21
N VAL A 707 4.81 -6.35 -15.97
CA VAL A 707 5.79 -5.90 -14.95
C VAL A 707 5.33 -6.30 -13.54
N PHE A 708 4.05 -6.12 -13.21
CA PHE A 708 3.50 -6.50 -11.90
C PHE A 708 3.65 -7.99 -11.62
N TYR A 709 3.35 -8.83 -12.61
CA TYR A 709 3.43 -10.27 -12.45
C TYR A 709 4.86 -10.73 -12.16
N PHE A 710 5.86 -10.19 -12.86
CA PHE A 710 7.26 -10.51 -12.60
C PHE A 710 7.80 -9.90 -11.32
N ALA A 711 7.32 -8.73 -10.92
CA ALA A 711 7.61 -8.17 -9.60
C ALA A 711 7.07 -9.06 -8.46
N VAL A 712 5.90 -9.69 -8.64
CA VAL A 712 5.37 -10.68 -7.69
C VAL A 712 6.22 -11.96 -7.70
N LEU A 713 6.58 -12.48 -8.88
CA LEU A 713 7.39 -13.69 -9.00
C LEU A 713 8.82 -13.54 -8.45
N SER A 714 9.35 -12.32 -8.34
CA SER A 714 10.66 -12.08 -7.72
C SER A 714 10.74 -12.59 -6.28
N ALA A 715 9.59 -12.67 -5.57
CA ALA A 715 9.51 -13.19 -4.20
C ALA A 715 9.82 -14.69 -4.06
N ILE A 716 9.82 -15.45 -5.18
CA ILE A 716 10.21 -16.88 -5.22
C ILE A 716 11.43 -17.14 -6.13
N THR A 717 12.03 -16.07 -6.68
CA THR A 717 13.15 -16.21 -7.62
C THR A 717 14.48 -16.04 -6.90
N PRO A 718 15.44 -17.01 -6.99
CA PRO A 718 16.78 -16.85 -6.43
C PRO A 718 17.50 -15.64 -7.06
N PRO A 719 18.50 -15.02 -6.39
CA PRO A 719 19.11 -15.41 -5.11
C PRO A 719 18.43 -14.86 -3.86
N VAL A 720 17.57 -13.85 -3.92
CA VAL A 720 16.95 -13.20 -2.76
C VAL A 720 15.43 -13.26 -2.86
N ALA A 721 14.88 -14.42 -2.57
CA ALA A 721 13.47 -14.75 -2.67
C ALA A 721 12.79 -14.64 -1.30
N LEU A 722 12.20 -13.49 -0.96
CA LEU A 722 11.67 -13.19 0.38
C LEU A 722 10.64 -14.21 0.87
N ALA A 723 9.69 -14.62 0.02
CA ALA A 723 8.67 -15.61 0.41
C ALA A 723 9.29 -16.98 0.69
N SER A 724 10.26 -17.38 -0.14
CA SER A 724 10.98 -18.65 0.03
C SER A 724 11.86 -18.64 1.29
N TYR A 725 12.44 -17.50 1.63
CA TYR A 725 13.25 -17.35 2.84
C TYR A 725 12.38 -17.43 4.09
N ALA A 726 11.22 -16.76 4.09
CA ALA A 726 10.24 -16.87 5.17
C ALA A 726 9.78 -18.33 5.38
N ALA A 727 9.45 -19.02 4.28
CA ALA A 727 9.06 -20.43 4.32
C ALA A 727 10.20 -21.36 4.77
N ALA A 728 11.44 -21.05 4.40
CA ALA A 728 12.63 -21.79 4.86
C ALA A 728 12.82 -21.68 6.38
N GLY A 729 12.59 -20.48 6.95
CA GLY A 729 12.62 -20.25 8.39
C GLY A 729 11.64 -21.17 9.13
N ILE A 730 10.40 -21.28 8.66
CA ILE A 730 9.38 -22.15 9.28
C ILE A 730 9.68 -23.65 9.04
N SER A 731 10.12 -24.00 7.83
CA SER A 731 10.35 -25.41 7.48
C SER A 731 11.64 -25.98 8.10
N GLY A 732 12.58 -25.11 8.51
CA GLY A 732 13.93 -25.47 8.93
C GLY A 732 14.79 -26.00 7.79
N ALA A 733 14.59 -25.53 6.56
CA ALA A 733 15.36 -25.86 5.37
C ALA A 733 16.38 -24.75 5.05
N ASN A 734 17.33 -25.05 4.15
CA ASN A 734 18.24 -24.04 3.63
C ASN A 734 17.46 -23.02 2.75
N PRO A 735 17.60 -21.69 2.97
CA PRO A 735 16.88 -20.68 2.22
C PRO A 735 17.12 -20.74 0.71
N MET A 736 18.37 -20.94 0.27
CA MET A 736 18.70 -21.01 -1.15
C MET A 736 18.09 -22.27 -1.82
N GLU A 737 18.16 -23.43 -1.15
CA GLU A 737 17.55 -24.66 -1.66
C GLU A 737 16.02 -24.53 -1.76
N THR A 738 15.41 -23.88 -0.77
CA THR A 738 13.98 -23.61 -0.77
C THR A 738 13.61 -22.65 -1.91
N SER A 739 14.42 -21.62 -2.17
CA SER A 739 14.19 -20.67 -3.28
C SER A 739 14.28 -21.35 -4.65
N VAL A 740 15.28 -22.22 -4.85
CA VAL A 740 15.41 -23.00 -6.11
C VAL A 740 14.22 -23.95 -6.28
N ALA A 741 13.76 -24.59 -5.19
CA ALA A 741 12.58 -25.44 -5.24
C ALA A 741 11.30 -24.64 -5.50
N SER A 742 11.15 -23.45 -4.92
CA SER A 742 10.01 -22.56 -5.16
C SER A 742 9.97 -22.08 -6.61
N PHE A 743 11.12 -21.68 -7.14
CA PHE A 743 11.27 -21.30 -8.54
C PHE A 743 10.86 -22.46 -9.47
N LYS A 744 11.30 -23.70 -9.18
CA LYS A 744 10.89 -24.88 -9.94
C LYS A 744 9.37 -25.10 -9.91
N ILE A 745 8.75 -25.00 -8.74
CA ILE A 745 7.30 -25.16 -8.59
C ILE A 745 6.54 -24.05 -9.33
N GLY A 746 7.08 -22.83 -9.32
CA GLY A 746 6.48 -21.68 -10.00
C GLY A 746 6.78 -21.57 -11.49
N ILE A 747 7.67 -22.41 -12.07
CA ILE A 747 8.23 -22.18 -13.42
C ILE A 747 7.17 -22.09 -14.52
N ALA A 748 6.10 -22.88 -14.44
CA ALA A 748 5.01 -22.82 -15.41
C ALA A 748 4.26 -21.48 -15.34
N ALA A 749 4.22 -20.85 -14.17
CA ALA A 749 3.61 -19.53 -14.00
C ALA A 749 4.44 -18.40 -14.66
N PHE A 750 5.75 -18.57 -14.85
CA PHE A 750 6.60 -17.58 -15.56
C PHE A 750 6.23 -17.40 -17.03
N VAL A 751 5.55 -18.37 -17.63
CA VAL A 751 5.13 -18.30 -19.04
C VAL A 751 3.82 -17.52 -19.19
N VAL A 752 3.00 -17.43 -18.14
CA VAL A 752 1.67 -16.78 -18.19
C VAL A 752 1.73 -15.33 -18.69
N PRO A 753 2.69 -14.46 -18.26
CA PRO A 753 2.80 -13.11 -18.78
C PRO A 753 3.06 -13.03 -20.28
N PHE A 754 3.85 -13.93 -20.83
CA PHE A 754 4.05 -14.02 -22.28
C PHE A 754 2.78 -14.47 -22.99
N MET A 755 1.97 -15.36 -22.39
CA MET A 755 0.70 -15.81 -22.99
C MET A 755 -0.29 -14.66 -23.11
N PHE A 756 -0.52 -13.87 -22.06
CA PHE A 756 -1.46 -12.76 -22.13
C PHE A 756 -0.90 -11.56 -22.92
N PHE A 757 0.41 -11.46 -23.06
CA PHE A 757 1.03 -10.49 -23.96
C PHE A 757 0.66 -10.74 -25.43
N TYR A 758 0.76 -11.99 -25.89
CA TYR A 758 0.41 -12.36 -27.26
C TYR A 758 -1.09 -12.50 -27.49
N ASN A 759 -1.88 -12.67 -26.41
CA ASN A 759 -3.33 -12.81 -26.50
C ASN A 759 -4.01 -12.08 -25.33
N SER A 760 -4.46 -10.86 -25.57
CA SER A 760 -5.13 -10.01 -24.57
C SER A 760 -6.47 -10.58 -24.08
N ALA A 761 -7.06 -11.56 -24.76
CA ALA A 761 -8.25 -12.25 -24.26
C ALA A 761 -8.01 -12.93 -22.90
N LEU A 762 -6.76 -13.25 -22.55
CA LEU A 762 -6.38 -13.72 -21.21
C LEU A 762 -6.45 -12.61 -20.14
N LEU A 763 -6.51 -11.33 -20.53
CA LEU A 763 -6.81 -10.19 -19.66
C LEU A 763 -8.28 -9.77 -19.72
N MET A 764 -9.17 -10.67 -20.15
CA MET A 764 -10.61 -10.44 -20.27
C MET A 764 -11.01 -9.41 -21.34
N GLU A 765 -10.16 -9.18 -22.35
CA GLU A 765 -10.43 -8.32 -23.48
C GLU A 765 -10.95 -9.13 -24.70
N GLY A 766 -11.99 -8.63 -25.37
CA GLY A 766 -12.54 -9.28 -26.58
C GLY A 766 -13.88 -9.98 -26.36
N SER A 767 -14.25 -10.88 -27.27
CA SER A 767 -15.52 -11.61 -27.16
C SER A 767 -15.46 -12.71 -26.10
N THR A 768 -16.60 -13.02 -25.49
CA THR A 768 -16.70 -14.10 -24.47
C THR A 768 -16.18 -15.44 -25.01
N LEU A 769 -16.38 -15.73 -26.29
CA LEU A 769 -15.90 -16.95 -26.92
C LEU A 769 -14.37 -16.97 -27.04
N ASP A 770 -13.74 -15.84 -27.38
CA ASP A 770 -12.29 -15.72 -27.49
C ASP A 770 -11.65 -15.86 -26.11
N ILE A 771 -12.25 -15.26 -25.07
CA ILE A 771 -11.80 -15.38 -23.68
C ILE A 771 -11.83 -16.84 -23.21
N LEU A 772 -12.95 -17.55 -23.44
CA LEU A 772 -13.09 -18.95 -23.07
C LEU A 772 -12.10 -19.85 -23.83
N ARG A 773 -11.91 -19.59 -25.14
CA ARG A 773 -10.98 -20.34 -25.99
C ARG A 773 -9.54 -20.11 -25.54
N ALA A 774 -9.14 -18.86 -25.29
CA ALA A 774 -7.81 -18.50 -24.80
C ALA A 774 -7.54 -19.13 -23.42
N GLY A 775 -8.49 -19.04 -22.47
CA GLY A 775 -8.38 -19.65 -21.15
C GLY A 775 -8.23 -21.16 -21.21
N ALA A 776 -9.05 -21.86 -22.01
CA ALA A 776 -8.98 -23.32 -22.15
C ALA A 776 -7.64 -23.78 -22.76
N THR A 777 -7.19 -23.14 -23.83
CA THR A 777 -5.91 -23.48 -24.48
C THR A 777 -4.72 -23.16 -23.56
N ALA A 778 -4.78 -22.08 -22.76
CA ALA A 778 -3.76 -21.73 -21.78
C ALA A 778 -3.68 -22.79 -20.67
N ILE A 779 -4.79 -23.29 -20.15
CA ILE A 779 -4.81 -24.38 -19.14
C ILE A 779 -4.16 -25.63 -19.70
N ILE A 780 -4.45 -26.01 -20.95
CA ILE A 780 -3.83 -27.16 -21.62
C ILE A 780 -2.31 -26.95 -21.76
N GLY A 781 -1.88 -25.77 -22.17
CA GLY A 781 -0.46 -25.42 -22.27
C GLY A 781 0.27 -25.52 -20.92
N VAL A 782 -0.35 -24.98 -19.87
CA VAL A 782 0.18 -25.08 -18.49
C VAL A 782 0.24 -26.52 -18.00
N PHE A 783 -0.74 -27.34 -18.34
CA PHE A 783 -0.72 -28.78 -18.02
C PHE A 783 0.47 -29.50 -18.65
N PHE A 784 0.70 -29.33 -19.94
CA PHE A 784 1.84 -29.96 -20.62
C PHE A 784 3.19 -29.45 -20.11
N LEU A 785 3.29 -28.16 -19.87
CA LEU A 785 4.49 -27.55 -19.30
C LEU A 785 4.80 -28.12 -17.91
N SER A 786 3.79 -28.14 -17.03
CA SER A 786 3.94 -28.67 -15.68
C SER A 786 4.30 -30.15 -15.66
N SER A 787 3.71 -30.94 -16.58
CA SER A 787 4.03 -32.36 -16.76
C SER A 787 5.47 -32.58 -17.27
N GLY A 788 5.95 -31.72 -18.17
CA GLY A 788 7.30 -31.83 -18.72
C GLY A 788 8.40 -31.43 -17.75
N VAL A 789 8.13 -30.50 -16.82
CA VAL A 789 9.08 -30.04 -15.82
C VAL A 789 9.23 -31.00 -14.64
N GLN A 790 8.18 -31.74 -14.29
CA GLN A 790 8.16 -32.74 -13.21
C GLN A 790 8.55 -34.11 -13.70
#